data_71999facd8848be7b43ce786290709c7
#
_entry.id   71999facd8848be7b43ce786290709c7
#
_cell.length_a   1.000
_cell.length_b   1.000
_cell.length_c   1.000
_cell.angle_alpha   90.00
_cell.angle_beta   90.00
_cell.angle_gamma   90.00
#
_symmetry.space_group_name_H-M   'P 1'
#
loop_
_entity.id
_entity.type
_entity.pdbx_description
1 polymer ?
#
loop_
_entity_poly.entity_id
_entity_poly.type
_entity_poly.pdbx_seq_one_letter_code
_entity_poly.pdbx_strand_id
1 'polypeptide(L)'
;MKKLVIIMATVIFALSSCNKRQNPLMQPSGDAFGAPEFDKIESTDYLPAFKEAFKQQKAEIDAIAKNSEAPTYENTIDALEKSGQLLSHVSGIFMNVNETDADDTMKETEKIITPMLTEQSAYITMNEPLFQRVKTLYDNQSTLGLTREQEVVLEKYYKMFVKGGALLSAEQKAELVEIDKQLSLATMQFGDNSLAETNAYTLNITDTKDLSGLPEAVVAAAKDRAEAAGKDGWLFTLQIPSWEPFMQYADNRALRKEMFLAYTMRGNNDNEHDNKALIKQILELRLRKAKLFGYDTFADYQLEDKMAKTPEAAYNLLMTIWEPAIVRAKQEATDLQELLTADLAANADAIAGDEVASDPVLRGWDWRYYSEKLRQQRYALDEKELKPYFSLENVRKGAFMVANKLYGVSFKPLTVAGFPNAPETTEGNVDATMPDVYNPEVSCFEVLDEDGSHLALYYTDYFPRATKRAGAWMNNIYEAVHLDGRDQDPMIVNVCNFTTPTGDTPSLLNIDETRTLFHEFGHATHGFLTKCHYPMVSGTNVARDFVELPSQVLEHWAVEPEVMKQYAFHYQTGEVIPDSLIAKMQNAGNFNSGFETTELVAAALLDIECHMLTNYDDFEAGAFEKAVTEKIGLIPEIPFRYRSTYFNHVFSGGYAVGYYSYLWAEVLDADAFEAYKESGNVLNEALGRSFRRNVLEMGGSEEPMELYKRFRGAEPNPDAMLHGRGLK
;
A
#
# COMPACT_ATOMS: atom_id res chain seq x y z
N MET A 1 -42.74 -31.02 78.20
CA MET A 1 -41.92 -29.99 77.60
C MET A 1 -40.81 -30.71 76.83
N LYS A 2 -41.07 -31.00 75.56
CA LYS A 2 -40.09 -31.65 74.65
C LYS A 2 -39.47 -30.58 73.76
N LYS A 3 -38.16 -30.45 73.82
CA LYS A 3 -37.36 -29.59 72.93
C LYS A 3 -37.15 -30.39 71.66
N LEU A 4 -37.64 -29.84 70.55
CA LEU A 4 -37.40 -30.32 69.19
C LEU A 4 -36.08 -29.69 68.72
N VAL A 5 -35.07 -30.52 68.38
CA VAL A 5 -33.84 -30.12 67.81
C VAL A 5 -33.98 -30.30 66.28
N ILE A 6 -34.01 -29.23 65.57
CA ILE A 6 -33.99 -29.22 64.10
C ILE A 6 -32.51 -29.23 63.65
N ILE A 7 -32.09 -30.34 63.09
CA ILE A 7 -30.78 -30.42 62.36
C ILE A 7 -31.00 -29.88 60.98
N MET A 8 -30.39 -28.73 60.72
CA MET A 8 -30.35 -28.09 59.41
C MET A 8 -29.17 -28.71 58.65
N ALA A 9 -29.43 -29.64 57.76
CA ALA A 9 -28.42 -30.16 56.84
C ALA A 9 -28.15 -29.13 55.75
N THR A 10 -27.02 -28.45 55.85
CA THR A 10 -26.54 -27.55 54.81
C THR A 10 -25.97 -28.39 53.67
N VAL A 11 -26.75 -28.57 52.63
CA VAL A 11 -26.26 -29.14 51.35
C VAL A 11 -25.47 -28.03 50.65
N ILE A 12 -24.15 -28.12 50.70
CA ILE A 12 -23.27 -27.29 49.88
C ILE A 12 -23.34 -27.89 48.49
N PHE A 13 -24.15 -27.28 47.62
CA PHE A 13 -24.03 -27.44 46.17
C PHE A 13 -22.77 -26.74 45.75
N ALA A 14 -21.67 -27.46 45.55
CA ALA A 14 -20.55 -26.97 44.78
C ALA A 14 -21.02 -26.80 43.34
N LEU A 15 -21.49 -25.60 42.99
CA LEU A 15 -21.61 -25.16 41.63
C LEU A 15 -20.19 -25.09 41.07
N SER A 16 -19.73 -26.16 40.44
CA SER A 16 -18.65 -26.08 39.48
C SER A 16 -19.13 -25.20 38.33
N SER A 17 -19.08 -23.88 38.51
CA SER A 17 -19.07 -22.97 37.36
C SER A 17 -17.78 -23.27 36.62
N CYS A 18 -17.83 -24.01 35.52
CA CYS A 18 -16.84 -23.86 34.47
C CYS A 18 -16.87 -22.38 34.15
N ASN A 19 -15.94 -21.62 34.67
CA ASN A 19 -15.60 -20.29 34.13
C ASN A 19 -15.13 -20.57 32.70
N LYS A 20 -16.04 -20.51 31.73
CA LYS A 20 -15.66 -20.39 30.34
C LYS A 20 -14.81 -19.14 30.26
N ARG A 21 -13.57 -19.24 29.78
CA ARG A 21 -12.72 -18.11 29.47
C ARG A 21 -13.58 -17.10 28.69
N GLN A 22 -13.64 -15.87 29.15
CA GLN A 22 -14.31 -14.81 28.41
C GLN A 22 -13.45 -14.47 27.23
N ASN A 23 -14.05 -14.25 26.06
CA ASN A 23 -13.34 -13.84 24.86
C ASN A 23 -12.84 -12.40 25.03
N PRO A 24 -11.51 -12.17 25.01
CA PRO A 24 -10.93 -10.85 25.23
C PRO A 24 -11.41 -9.81 24.22
N LEU A 25 -11.66 -10.21 22.96
CA LEU A 25 -12.16 -9.34 21.90
C LEU A 25 -13.58 -8.79 22.16
N MET A 26 -14.29 -9.30 23.13
CA MET A 26 -15.63 -8.86 23.53
C MET A 26 -15.63 -8.10 24.86
N GLN A 27 -14.47 -7.81 25.42
CA GLN A 27 -14.33 -7.10 26.68
C GLN A 27 -13.57 -5.78 26.44
N PRO A 28 -13.85 -4.74 27.25
CA PRO A 28 -12.99 -3.55 27.26
C PRO A 28 -11.57 -3.95 27.63
N SER A 29 -10.57 -3.36 26.97
CA SER A 29 -9.18 -3.54 27.35
C SER A 29 -8.92 -3.02 28.75
N GLY A 30 -8.05 -3.73 29.49
CA GLY A 30 -7.55 -3.28 30.80
C GLY A 30 -6.32 -2.39 30.68
N ASP A 31 -5.80 -2.16 29.47
CA ASP A 31 -4.66 -1.32 29.17
C ASP A 31 -4.98 0.17 29.38
N ALA A 32 -3.98 0.96 29.78
CA ALA A 32 -4.14 2.39 30.07
C ALA A 32 -4.50 3.22 28.84
N PHE A 33 -4.14 2.74 27.63
CA PHE A 33 -4.43 3.37 26.34
C PHE A 33 -5.62 2.73 25.63
N GLY A 34 -6.25 1.69 26.20
CA GLY A 34 -7.28 0.90 25.53
C GLY A 34 -6.73 -0.02 24.44
N ALA A 35 -5.41 -0.28 24.43
CA ALA A 35 -4.76 -1.13 23.43
C ALA A 35 -5.23 -2.59 23.56
N PRO A 36 -5.20 -3.38 22.45
CA PRO A 36 -5.50 -4.80 22.51
C PRO A 36 -4.53 -5.54 23.43
N GLU A 37 -5.06 -6.41 24.29
CA GLU A 37 -4.27 -7.31 25.13
C GLU A 37 -3.89 -8.55 24.32
N PHE A 38 -2.93 -8.40 23.38
CA PHE A 38 -2.56 -9.42 22.40
C PHE A 38 -2.15 -10.75 23.04
N ASP A 39 -1.52 -10.73 24.22
CA ASP A 39 -1.12 -11.91 25.00
C ASP A 39 -2.30 -12.76 25.45
N LYS A 40 -3.50 -12.19 25.51
CA LYS A 40 -4.74 -12.85 25.92
C LYS A 40 -5.61 -13.33 24.75
N ILE A 41 -5.33 -12.87 23.53
CA ILE A 41 -6.12 -13.21 22.34
C ILE A 41 -5.60 -14.51 21.73
N GLU A 42 -6.48 -15.49 21.53
CA GLU A 42 -6.19 -16.70 20.79
C GLU A 42 -6.87 -16.67 19.42
N SER A 43 -6.27 -17.30 18.41
CA SER A 43 -6.82 -17.35 17.04
C SER A 43 -8.25 -17.87 16.97
N THR A 44 -8.64 -18.72 17.93
CA THR A 44 -10.01 -19.26 18.08
C THR A 44 -11.02 -18.25 18.60
N ASP A 45 -10.59 -17.09 19.13
CA ASP A 45 -11.47 -16.05 19.65
C ASP A 45 -12.12 -15.22 18.55
N TYR A 46 -11.47 -15.08 17.39
CA TYR A 46 -11.91 -14.17 16.32
C TYR A 46 -13.27 -14.56 15.73
N LEU A 47 -13.44 -15.79 15.27
CA LEU A 47 -14.69 -16.19 14.62
C LEU A 47 -15.94 -16.03 15.49
N PRO A 48 -15.94 -16.41 16.80
CA PRO A 48 -17.04 -16.10 17.70
C PRO A 48 -17.28 -14.60 17.88
N ALA A 49 -16.22 -13.79 17.98
CA ALA A 49 -16.32 -12.33 18.12
C ALA A 49 -16.91 -11.68 16.86
N PHE A 50 -16.48 -12.07 15.67
CA PHE A 50 -17.07 -11.62 14.41
C PHE A 50 -18.56 -11.93 14.31
N LYS A 51 -18.97 -13.16 14.64
CA LYS A 51 -20.38 -13.56 14.60
C LYS A 51 -21.26 -12.71 15.53
N GLU A 52 -20.80 -12.42 16.73
CA GLU A 52 -21.53 -11.53 17.65
C GLU A 52 -21.52 -10.09 17.14
N ALA A 53 -20.39 -9.60 16.62
CA ALA A 53 -20.24 -8.27 16.07
C ALA A 53 -21.20 -8.00 14.89
N PHE A 54 -21.30 -8.94 13.94
CA PHE A 54 -22.26 -8.84 12.84
C PHE A 54 -23.71 -8.79 13.33
N LYS A 55 -24.03 -9.61 14.32
CA LYS A 55 -25.38 -9.65 14.92
C LYS A 55 -25.72 -8.31 15.61
N GLN A 56 -24.78 -7.74 16.36
CA GLN A 56 -24.95 -6.46 17.04
C GLN A 56 -25.14 -5.32 16.04
N GLN A 57 -24.23 -5.17 15.08
CA GLN A 57 -24.34 -4.13 14.07
C GLN A 57 -25.65 -4.24 13.28
N LYS A 58 -26.09 -5.46 12.93
CA LYS A 58 -27.36 -5.65 12.25
C LYS A 58 -28.54 -5.15 13.06
N ALA A 59 -28.54 -5.38 14.39
CA ALA A 59 -29.57 -4.87 15.28
C ALA A 59 -29.54 -3.34 15.41
N GLU A 60 -28.33 -2.75 15.44
CA GLU A 60 -28.15 -1.28 15.46
C GLU A 60 -28.65 -0.63 14.16
N ILE A 61 -28.30 -1.17 13.01
CA ILE A 61 -28.81 -0.74 11.71
C ILE A 61 -30.34 -0.83 11.62
N ASP A 62 -30.91 -1.93 12.10
CA ASP A 62 -32.35 -2.10 12.16
C ASP A 62 -33.04 -1.06 13.07
N ALA A 63 -32.40 -0.70 14.19
CA ALA A 63 -32.93 0.31 15.09
C ALA A 63 -32.94 1.72 14.42
N ILE A 64 -31.87 2.06 13.70
CA ILE A 64 -31.80 3.31 12.93
C ILE A 64 -32.85 3.32 11.81
N ALA A 65 -32.92 2.27 11.00
CA ALA A 65 -33.83 2.16 9.87
C ALA A 65 -35.31 2.19 10.27
N LYS A 66 -35.66 1.63 11.45
CA LYS A 66 -37.02 1.53 11.99
C LYS A 66 -37.38 2.68 12.94
N ASN A 67 -36.50 3.66 13.15
CA ASN A 67 -36.79 4.82 14.01
C ASN A 67 -37.96 5.62 13.43
N SER A 68 -39.02 5.75 14.21
CA SER A 68 -40.25 6.45 13.80
C SER A 68 -40.16 7.99 13.87
N GLU A 69 -39.09 8.51 14.49
CA GLU A 69 -38.85 9.95 14.55
C GLU A 69 -38.36 10.46 13.19
N ALA A 70 -38.63 11.73 12.90
CA ALA A 70 -38.10 12.38 11.71
C ALA A 70 -36.57 12.26 11.69
N PRO A 71 -35.96 12.03 10.50
CA PRO A 71 -34.51 11.96 10.37
C PRO A 71 -33.87 13.27 10.84
N THR A 72 -32.92 13.15 11.76
CA THR A 72 -31.94 14.21 12.10
C THR A 72 -30.53 13.69 11.85
N TYR A 73 -29.56 14.58 11.83
CA TYR A 73 -28.16 14.17 11.65
C TYR A 73 -27.74 13.20 12.76
N GLU A 74 -28.09 13.51 14.02
CA GLU A 74 -27.76 12.74 15.21
C GLU A 74 -28.42 11.35 15.22
N ASN A 75 -29.72 11.25 14.87
CA ASN A 75 -30.46 9.99 14.92
C ASN A 75 -30.30 9.13 13.66
N THR A 76 -29.48 9.59 12.70
CA THR A 76 -29.24 8.88 11.44
C THR A 76 -27.74 8.77 11.15
N ILE A 77 -27.01 9.86 10.92
CA ILE A 77 -25.58 9.82 10.54
C ILE A 77 -24.69 9.51 11.75
N ASP A 78 -24.82 10.25 12.87
CA ASP A 78 -24.08 9.93 14.09
C ASP A 78 -24.39 8.52 14.59
N ALA A 79 -25.64 8.08 14.44
CA ALA A 79 -26.04 6.73 14.82
C ALA A 79 -25.39 5.68 13.90
N LEU A 80 -25.22 5.95 12.60
CA LEU A 80 -24.47 5.09 11.67
C LEU A 80 -22.99 5.03 12.04
N GLU A 81 -22.34 6.16 12.28
CA GLU A 81 -20.93 6.26 12.68
C GLU A 81 -20.66 5.55 14.03
N LYS A 82 -21.65 5.54 14.92
CA LYS A 82 -21.58 4.81 16.19
C LYS A 82 -21.91 3.33 16.08
N SER A 83 -22.49 2.89 14.96
CA SER A 83 -22.86 1.49 14.76
C SER A 83 -21.63 0.61 14.45
N GLY A 84 -21.68 -0.65 14.85
CA GLY A 84 -20.65 -1.64 14.51
C GLY A 84 -19.33 -1.45 15.26
N GLN A 85 -19.31 -0.83 16.44
CA GLN A 85 -18.09 -0.65 17.24
C GLN A 85 -17.35 -1.97 17.49
N LEU A 86 -18.08 -3.01 17.88
CA LEU A 86 -17.45 -4.33 18.08
C LEU A 86 -16.89 -4.90 16.78
N LEU A 87 -17.57 -4.69 15.65
CA LEU A 87 -17.08 -5.15 14.35
C LEU A 87 -15.80 -4.41 13.95
N SER A 88 -15.76 -3.09 14.10
CA SER A 88 -14.55 -2.27 13.85
C SER A 88 -13.38 -2.71 14.73
N HIS A 89 -13.63 -2.91 16.04
CA HIS A 89 -12.64 -3.39 17.00
C HIS A 89 -12.04 -4.75 16.59
N VAL A 90 -12.90 -5.73 16.36
CA VAL A 90 -12.45 -7.10 16.00
C VAL A 90 -11.77 -7.12 14.64
N SER A 91 -12.30 -6.36 13.66
CA SER A 91 -11.73 -6.28 12.31
C SER A 91 -10.37 -5.63 12.30
N GLY A 92 -10.17 -4.50 12.99
CA GLY A 92 -8.89 -3.81 13.03
C GLY A 92 -7.76 -4.68 13.59
N ILE A 93 -8.04 -5.38 14.71
CA ILE A 93 -7.09 -6.33 15.30
C ILE A 93 -6.84 -7.52 14.36
N PHE A 94 -7.93 -8.14 13.86
CA PHE A 94 -7.83 -9.34 13.02
C PHE A 94 -7.05 -9.07 11.74
N MET A 95 -7.41 -8.02 10.98
CA MET A 95 -6.78 -7.72 9.69
C MET A 95 -5.28 -7.49 9.86
N ASN A 96 -4.90 -6.71 10.87
CA ASN A 96 -3.50 -6.47 11.15
C ASN A 96 -2.72 -7.77 11.46
N VAL A 97 -3.21 -8.60 12.38
CA VAL A 97 -2.52 -9.84 12.77
C VAL A 97 -2.57 -10.87 11.62
N ASN A 98 -3.68 -10.94 10.87
CA ASN A 98 -3.83 -11.86 9.74
C ASN A 98 -2.85 -11.57 8.58
N GLU A 99 -2.45 -10.32 8.39
CA GLU A 99 -1.47 -9.92 7.38
C GLU A 99 -0.03 -10.07 7.86
N THR A 100 0.19 -10.10 9.18
CA THR A 100 1.53 -10.03 9.77
C THR A 100 1.95 -11.31 10.50
N ASP A 101 1.06 -11.99 11.19
CA ASP A 101 1.39 -13.14 12.05
C ASP A 101 0.28 -14.22 12.08
N ALA A 102 -0.33 -14.51 10.93
CA ALA A 102 -1.43 -15.44 10.82
C ALA A 102 -1.01 -16.90 11.00
N ASP A 103 -1.78 -17.64 11.78
CA ASP A 103 -1.77 -19.10 11.80
C ASP A 103 -2.87 -19.71 10.88
N ASP A 104 -2.88 -21.03 10.76
CA ASP A 104 -3.87 -21.75 9.93
C ASP A 104 -5.32 -21.48 10.38
N THR A 105 -5.58 -21.29 11.68
CA THR A 105 -6.91 -20.99 12.23
C THR A 105 -7.39 -19.62 11.78
N MET A 106 -6.50 -18.64 11.74
CA MET A 106 -6.81 -17.30 11.24
C MET A 106 -7.10 -17.34 9.75
N LYS A 107 -6.32 -18.07 8.96
CA LYS A 107 -6.55 -18.22 7.50
C LYS A 107 -7.89 -18.90 7.19
N GLU A 108 -8.29 -19.90 7.96
CA GLU A 108 -9.62 -20.49 7.83
C GLU A 108 -10.72 -19.50 8.28
N THR A 109 -10.47 -18.72 9.32
CA THR A 109 -11.41 -17.68 9.77
C THR A 109 -11.61 -16.62 8.70
N GLU A 110 -10.54 -16.15 8.03
CA GLU A 110 -10.59 -15.20 6.92
C GLU A 110 -11.54 -15.66 5.80
N LYS A 111 -11.43 -16.93 5.38
CA LYS A 111 -12.31 -17.51 4.35
C LYS A 111 -13.80 -17.49 4.76
N ILE A 112 -14.08 -17.61 6.05
CA ILE A 112 -15.45 -17.59 6.57
C ILE A 112 -15.98 -16.16 6.68
N ILE A 113 -15.18 -15.22 7.23
CA ILE A 113 -15.67 -13.87 7.51
C ILE A 113 -15.73 -12.98 6.26
N THR A 114 -14.90 -13.20 5.25
CA THR A 114 -14.88 -12.39 4.02
C THR A 114 -16.25 -12.32 3.33
N PRO A 115 -16.95 -13.45 3.05
CA PRO A 115 -18.31 -13.38 2.54
C PRO A 115 -19.30 -12.74 3.52
N MET A 116 -19.12 -12.92 4.83
CA MET A 116 -19.99 -12.29 5.84
C MET A 116 -19.85 -10.78 5.87
N LEU A 117 -18.62 -10.24 5.69
CA LEU A 117 -18.39 -8.79 5.55
C LEU A 117 -19.09 -8.23 4.31
N THR A 118 -19.03 -8.96 3.20
CA THR A 118 -19.73 -8.58 1.96
C THR A 118 -21.26 -8.58 2.15
N GLU A 119 -21.81 -9.60 2.80
CA GLU A 119 -23.24 -9.67 3.11
C GLU A 119 -23.68 -8.54 4.06
N GLN A 120 -22.85 -8.21 5.04
CA GLN A 120 -23.12 -7.11 5.98
C GLN A 120 -23.13 -5.76 5.27
N SER A 121 -22.16 -5.50 4.39
CA SER A 121 -22.12 -4.29 3.58
C SER A 121 -23.36 -4.15 2.70
N ALA A 122 -23.75 -5.22 2.01
CA ALA A 122 -24.98 -5.25 1.21
C ALA A 122 -26.24 -5.04 2.07
N TYR A 123 -26.30 -5.61 3.27
CA TYR A 123 -27.41 -5.42 4.20
C TYR A 123 -27.60 -3.95 4.57
N ILE A 124 -26.51 -3.20 4.74
CA ILE A 124 -26.54 -1.77 5.03
C ILE A 124 -26.91 -0.97 3.78
N THR A 125 -26.17 -1.13 2.69
CA THR A 125 -26.27 -0.28 1.49
C THR A 125 -27.56 -0.51 0.69
N MET A 126 -28.17 -1.70 0.79
CA MET A 126 -29.46 -2.01 0.15
C MET A 126 -30.68 -1.83 1.07
N ASN A 127 -30.49 -1.30 2.29
CA ASN A 127 -31.57 -1.05 3.25
C ASN A 127 -32.37 0.17 2.85
N GLU A 128 -33.51 -0.03 2.20
CA GLU A 128 -34.36 1.05 1.69
C GLU A 128 -34.83 2.04 2.77
N PRO A 129 -35.37 1.61 3.94
CA PRO A 129 -35.76 2.54 5.01
C PRO A 129 -34.59 3.41 5.50
N LEU A 130 -33.40 2.82 5.64
CA LEU A 130 -32.20 3.54 6.06
C LEU A 130 -31.75 4.55 5.01
N PHE A 131 -31.74 4.14 3.73
CA PHE A 131 -31.43 5.03 2.62
C PHE A 131 -32.37 6.24 2.57
N GLN A 132 -33.68 6.04 2.78
CA GLN A 132 -34.65 7.14 2.78
C GLN A 132 -34.38 8.17 3.91
N ARG A 133 -33.86 7.72 5.05
CA ARG A 133 -33.44 8.64 6.13
C ARG A 133 -32.21 9.46 5.70
N VAL A 134 -31.17 8.82 5.17
CA VAL A 134 -29.96 9.49 4.65
C VAL A 134 -30.34 10.46 3.51
N LYS A 135 -31.15 10.01 2.56
CA LYS A 135 -31.61 10.84 1.43
C LYS A 135 -32.38 12.06 1.88
N THR A 136 -33.24 11.93 2.88
CA THR A 136 -34.00 13.06 3.44
C THR A 136 -33.08 14.14 4.01
N LEU A 137 -32.00 13.73 4.68
CA LEU A 137 -31.00 14.68 5.21
C LEU A 137 -30.18 15.29 4.04
N TYR A 138 -29.77 14.50 3.08
CA TYR A 138 -28.99 14.96 1.92
C TYR A 138 -29.77 15.98 1.09
N ASP A 139 -31.04 15.71 0.78
CA ASP A 139 -31.90 16.62 0.00
C ASP A 139 -32.15 17.95 0.71
N ASN A 140 -32.03 17.99 2.06
CA ASN A 140 -32.31 19.19 2.88
C ASN A 140 -31.02 19.74 3.54
N GLN A 141 -29.83 19.29 3.19
CA GLN A 141 -28.55 19.57 3.86
C GLN A 141 -28.31 21.09 4.07
N SER A 142 -28.66 21.91 3.08
CA SER A 142 -28.50 23.38 3.15
C SER A 142 -29.30 24.07 4.28
N THR A 143 -30.28 23.38 4.87
CA THR A 143 -31.12 23.89 5.93
C THR A 143 -30.79 23.35 7.32
N LEU A 144 -29.87 22.37 7.40
CA LEU A 144 -29.54 21.67 8.63
C LEU A 144 -28.49 22.38 9.50
N GLY A 145 -27.75 23.35 8.93
CA GLY A 145 -26.72 24.09 9.65
C GLY A 145 -25.51 23.21 10.01
N LEU A 146 -25.18 22.23 9.15
CA LEU A 146 -24.08 21.29 9.33
C LEU A 146 -22.72 21.98 9.29
N THR A 147 -21.75 21.43 9.99
CA THR A 147 -20.35 21.78 9.77
C THR A 147 -19.87 21.19 8.42
N ARG A 148 -18.76 21.70 7.89
CA ARG A 148 -18.21 21.19 6.63
C ARG A 148 -17.89 19.69 6.69
N GLU A 149 -17.33 19.22 7.79
CA GLU A 149 -17.07 17.80 8.01
C GLU A 149 -18.36 16.97 7.95
N GLN A 150 -19.42 17.44 8.62
CA GLN A 150 -20.72 16.78 8.60
C GLN A 150 -21.36 16.76 7.20
N GLU A 151 -21.19 17.81 6.41
CA GLU A 151 -21.64 17.84 5.01
C GLU A 151 -20.93 16.76 4.19
N VAL A 152 -19.61 16.65 4.32
CA VAL A 152 -18.80 15.64 3.60
C VAL A 152 -19.18 14.23 4.04
N VAL A 153 -19.34 13.98 5.33
CA VAL A 153 -19.75 12.65 5.84
C VAL A 153 -21.13 12.27 5.29
N LEU A 154 -22.11 13.21 5.32
CA LEU A 154 -23.43 12.97 4.75
C LEU A 154 -23.37 12.67 3.25
N GLU A 155 -22.56 13.40 2.50
CA GLU A 155 -22.34 13.18 1.07
C GLU A 155 -21.71 11.80 0.80
N LYS A 156 -20.70 11.41 1.57
CA LYS A 156 -20.06 10.08 1.46
C LYS A 156 -21.06 8.97 1.74
N TYR A 157 -21.90 9.07 2.77
CA TYR A 157 -22.97 8.10 3.05
C TYR A 157 -23.97 8.04 1.89
N TYR A 158 -24.45 9.17 1.42
CA TYR A 158 -25.37 9.20 0.29
C TYR A 158 -24.78 8.50 -0.94
N LYS A 159 -23.55 8.83 -1.33
CA LYS A 159 -22.84 8.19 -2.45
C LYS A 159 -22.62 6.70 -2.21
N MET A 160 -22.29 6.28 -0.99
CA MET A 160 -22.12 4.86 -0.63
C MET A 160 -23.43 4.08 -0.89
N PHE A 161 -24.58 4.60 -0.47
CA PHE A 161 -25.87 3.98 -0.74
C PHE A 161 -26.20 3.97 -2.24
N VAL A 162 -25.98 5.07 -2.94
CA VAL A 162 -26.24 5.16 -4.40
C VAL A 162 -25.38 4.15 -5.15
N LYS A 163 -24.06 4.12 -4.90
CA LYS A 163 -23.14 3.14 -5.52
C LYS A 163 -23.42 1.69 -5.09
N GLY A 164 -24.03 1.50 -3.92
CA GLY A 164 -24.58 0.21 -3.48
C GLY A 164 -25.90 -0.20 -4.12
N GLY A 165 -26.44 0.64 -5.04
CA GLY A 165 -27.64 0.34 -5.80
C GLY A 165 -28.96 0.83 -5.22
N ALA A 166 -28.95 1.71 -4.21
CA ALA A 166 -30.16 2.15 -3.52
C ALA A 166 -31.21 2.76 -4.47
N LEU A 167 -30.77 3.48 -5.52
CA LEU A 167 -31.64 4.13 -6.51
C LEU A 167 -32.03 3.21 -7.69
N LEU A 168 -31.49 2.00 -7.79
CA LEU A 168 -31.79 1.07 -8.87
C LEU A 168 -33.15 0.40 -8.70
N SER A 169 -33.78 0.00 -9.82
CA SER A 169 -34.98 -0.84 -9.80
C SER A 169 -34.69 -2.23 -9.22
N ALA A 170 -35.71 -3.00 -8.89
CA ALA A 170 -35.53 -4.36 -8.37
C ALA A 170 -34.78 -5.27 -9.36
N GLU A 171 -35.07 -5.12 -10.66
CA GLU A 171 -34.40 -5.85 -11.73
C GLU A 171 -32.93 -5.44 -11.85
N GLN A 172 -32.63 -4.14 -11.80
CA GLN A 172 -31.26 -3.61 -11.84
C GLN A 172 -30.45 -4.01 -10.59
N LYS A 173 -31.07 -4.04 -9.40
CA LYS A 173 -30.43 -4.55 -8.17
C LYS A 173 -30.04 -6.02 -8.31
N ALA A 174 -30.93 -6.84 -8.88
CA ALA A 174 -30.62 -8.26 -9.12
C ALA A 174 -29.48 -8.41 -10.16
N GLU A 175 -29.46 -7.58 -11.19
CA GLU A 175 -28.38 -7.56 -12.17
C GLU A 175 -27.05 -7.11 -11.54
N LEU A 176 -27.05 -6.06 -10.69
CA LEU A 176 -25.85 -5.59 -9.97
C LEU A 176 -25.24 -6.71 -9.11
N VAL A 177 -26.08 -7.44 -8.36
CA VAL A 177 -25.61 -8.57 -7.52
C VAL A 177 -24.96 -9.65 -8.37
N GLU A 178 -25.53 -9.98 -9.54
CA GLU A 178 -24.96 -10.98 -10.43
C GLU A 178 -23.64 -10.49 -11.07
N ILE A 179 -23.57 -9.22 -11.49
CA ILE A 179 -22.34 -8.59 -12.00
C ILE A 179 -21.23 -8.65 -10.93
N ASP A 180 -21.52 -8.21 -9.71
CA ASP A 180 -20.53 -8.17 -8.63
C ASP A 180 -20.02 -9.57 -8.26
N LYS A 181 -20.91 -10.56 -8.25
CA LYS A 181 -20.53 -11.96 -8.05
C LYS A 181 -19.60 -12.49 -9.13
N GLN A 182 -19.95 -12.26 -10.40
CA GLN A 182 -19.13 -12.69 -11.54
C GLN A 182 -17.79 -11.95 -11.57
N LEU A 183 -17.79 -10.67 -11.26
CA LEU A 183 -16.59 -9.84 -11.20
C LEU A 183 -15.63 -10.33 -10.10
N SER A 184 -16.15 -10.61 -8.91
CA SER A 184 -15.35 -11.15 -7.80
C SER A 184 -14.67 -12.48 -8.16
N LEU A 185 -15.41 -13.40 -8.81
CA LEU A 185 -14.85 -14.68 -9.24
C LEU A 185 -13.81 -14.52 -10.35
N ALA A 186 -14.06 -13.65 -11.33
CA ALA A 186 -13.15 -13.43 -12.44
C ALA A 186 -11.85 -12.74 -12.00
N THR A 187 -11.92 -11.75 -11.09
CA THR A 187 -10.75 -11.07 -10.55
C THR A 187 -9.91 -11.97 -9.66
N MET A 188 -10.54 -12.82 -8.86
CA MET A 188 -9.85 -13.84 -8.06
C MET A 188 -9.11 -14.83 -8.99
N GLN A 189 -9.80 -15.39 -9.99
CA GLN A 189 -9.19 -16.33 -10.93
C GLN A 189 -8.04 -15.70 -11.72
N PHE A 190 -8.14 -14.41 -12.08
CA PHE A 190 -7.04 -13.68 -12.71
C PHE A 190 -5.78 -13.65 -11.83
N GLY A 191 -5.95 -13.34 -10.55
CA GLY A 191 -4.85 -13.32 -9.58
C GLY A 191 -4.22 -14.71 -9.40
N ASP A 192 -5.05 -15.74 -9.24
CA ASP A 192 -4.61 -17.13 -9.09
C ASP A 192 -3.82 -17.60 -10.31
N ASN A 193 -4.28 -17.30 -11.53
CA ASN A 193 -3.58 -17.62 -12.76
C ASN A 193 -2.21 -16.93 -12.84
N SER A 194 -2.16 -15.62 -12.54
CA SER A 194 -0.88 -14.88 -12.52
C SER A 194 0.12 -15.46 -11.52
N LEU A 195 -0.35 -15.88 -10.36
CA LEU A 195 0.49 -16.50 -9.33
C LEU A 195 0.97 -17.89 -9.78
N ALA A 196 0.07 -18.70 -10.34
CA ALA A 196 0.39 -20.02 -10.83
C ALA A 196 1.46 -19.98 -11.92
N GLU A 197 1.33 -19.10 -12.92
CA GLU A 197 2.33 -18.87 -13.97
C GLU A 197 3.68 -18.41 -13.40
N THR A 198 3.66 -17.51 -12.42
CA THR A 198 4.88 -17.02 -11.76
C THR A 198 5.63 -18.15 -11.06
N ASN A 199 4.90 -19.07 -10.43
CA ASN A 199 5.47 -20.17 -9.66
C ASN A 199 5.82 -21.41 -10.50
N ALA A 200 5.17 -21.59 -11.64
CA ALA A 200 5.40 -22.75 -12.52
C ALA A 200 6.73 -22.70 -13.26
N TYR A 201 7.20 -21.49 -13.59
CA TYR A 201 8.45 -21.34 -14.35
C TYR A 201 9.68 -21.44 -13.48
N THR A 202 10.65 -22.23 -13.93
CA THR A 202 11.99 -22.30 -13.31
C THR A 202 13.06 -22.46 -14.38
N LEU A 203 14.14 -21.68 -14.29
CA LEU A 203 15.35 -21.83 -15.06
C LEU A 203 16.39 -22.59 -14.22
N ASN A 204 16.73 -23.81 -14.61
CA ASN A 204 17.74 -24.60 -13.91
C ASN A 204 19.08 -24.56 -14.68
N ILE A 205 20.07 -23.88 -14.12
CA ILE A 205 21.43 -23.77 -14.67
C ILE A 205 22.30 -24.87 -14.05
N THR A 206 23.05 -25.61 -14.89
CA THR A 206 23.96 -26.66 -14.43
C THR A 206 25.41 -26.42 -14.83
N ASP A 207 25.65 -25.52 -15.79
CA ASP A 207 27.00 -25.11 -16.21
C ASP A 207 27.41 -23.83 -15.47
N THR A 208 28.50 -23.87 -14.74
CA THR A 208 28.99 -22.72 -13.94
C THR A 208 29.36 -21.50 -14.80
N LYS A 209 29.68 -21.69 -16.09
CA LYS A 209 29.95 -20.55 -16.98
C LYS A 209 28.75 -19.65 -17.18
N ASP A 210 27.51 -20.20 -17.08
CA ASP A 210 26.26 -19.47 -17.25
C ASP A 210 25.87 -18.67 -16.03
N LEU A 211 26.65 -18.77 -14.93
CA LEU A 211 26.53 -17.93 -13.73
C LEU A 211 27.39 -16.67 -13.80
N SER A 212 28.17 -16.50 -14.87
CA SER A 212 29.04 -15.33 -15.04
C SER A 212 28.24 -14.02 -14.88
N GLY A 213 28.83 -13.07 -14.16
CA GLY A 213 28.25 -11.77 -13.86
C GLY A 213 27.34 -11.73 -12.63
N LEU A 214 26.76 -12.85 -12.21
CA LEU A 214 25.81 -12.89 -11.10
C LEU A 214 26.50 -12.67 -9.74
N PRO A 215 25.90 -11.85 -8.84
CA PRO A 215 26.39 -11.69 -7.47
C PRO A 215 26.37 -12.99 -6.67
N GLU A 216 27.37 -13.19 -5.78
CA GLU A 216 27.52 -14.41 -4.97
C GLU A 216 26.26 -14.74 -4.15
N ALA A 217 25.61 -13.74 -3.57
CA ALA A 217 24.37 -13.94 -2.79
C ALA A 217 23.22 -14.46 -3.66
N VAL A 218 23.10 -13.98 -4.90
CA VAL A 218 22.09 -14.43 -5.87
C VAL A 218 22.34 -15.89 -6.28
N VAL A 219 23.61 -16.23 -6.52
CA VAL A 219 24.03 -17.60 -6.85
C VAL A 219 23.78 -18.55 -5.67
N ALA A 220 24.13 -18.14 -4.44
CA ALA A 220 23.87 -18.94 -3.23
C ALA A 220 22.37 -19.20 -3.05
N ALA A 221 21.53 -18.18 -3.13
CA ALA A 221 20.08 -18.34 -3.02
C ALA A 221 19.47 -19.22 -4.14
N ALA A 222 20.03 -19.18 -5.35
CA ALA A 222 19.63 -20.08 -6.44
C ALA A 222 20.07 -21.54 -6.18
N LYS A 223 21.22 -21.74 -5.53
CA LYS A 223 21.70 -23.05 -5.10
C LYS A 223 20.79 -23.67 -4.07
N ASP A 224 20.44 -22.92 -3.02
CA ASP A 224 19.53 -23.36 -1.96
C ASP A 224 18.17 -23.77 -2.52
N ARG A 225 17.64 -22.98 -3.47
CA ARG A 225 16.37 -23.31 -4.16
C ARG A 225 16.48 -24.60 -4.98
N ALA A 226 17.58 -24.83 -5.67
CA ALA A 226 17.81 -26.08 -6.41
C ALA A 226 17.85 -27.28 -5.47
N GLU A 227 18.58 -27.18 -4.36
CA GLU A 227 18.67 -28.23 -3.34
C GLU A 227 17.30 -28.53 -2.71
N ALA A 228 16.54 -27.49 -2.34
CA ALA A 228 15.17 -27.64 -1.82
C ALA A 228 14.22 -28.33 -2.82
N ALA A 229 14.43 -28.10 -4.13
CA ALA A 229 13.68 -28.73 -5.21
C ALA A 229 14.23 -30.12 -5.62
N GLY A 230 15.30 -30.61 -4.98
CA GLY A 230 15.94 -31.87 -5.33
C GLY A 230 16.61 -31.88 -6.73
N LYS A 231 17.06 -30.70 -7.19
CA LYS A 231 17.71 -30.52 -8.50
C LYS A 231 19.19 -30.22 -8.33
N ASP A 232 19.99 -30.69 -9.28
CA ASP A 232 21.40 -30.29 -9.41
C ASP A 232 21.51 -28.90 -10.04
N GLY A 233 22.56 -28.15 -9.65
CA GLY A 233 22.81 -26.82 -10.22
C GLY A 233 22.23 -25.69 -9.44
N TRP A 234 21.64 -24.69 -10.12
CA TRP A 234 21.11 -23.42 -9.58
C TRP A 234 19.75 -23.14 -10.18
N LEU A 235 18.76 -22.87 -9.33
CA LEU A 235 17.37 -22.67 -9.74
C LEU A 235 16.97 -21.20 -9.62
N PHE A 236 16.67 -20.57 -10.76
CA PHE A 236 16.14 -19.22 -10.86
C PHE A 236 14.63 -19.26 -11.14
N THR A 237 13.90 -18.27 -10.64
CA THR A 237 12.44 -18.17 -10.73
C THR A 237 12.02 -16.79 -11.23
N LEU A 238 10.72 -16.59 -11.51
CA LEU A 238 10.16 -15.28 -11.88
C LEU A 238 9.83 -14.39 -10.69
N GLN A 239 10.11 -14.81 -9.45
CA GLN A 239 10.00 -13.94 -8.28
C GLN A 239 11.03 -12.82 -8.38
N ILE A 240 10.62 -11.58 -8.04
CA ILE A 240 11.44 -10.37 -8.21
C ILE A 240 12.86 -10.50 -7.61
N PRO A 241 13.06 -11.02 -6.38
CA PRO A 241 14.41 -11.18 -5.82
C PRO A 241 15.31 -12.16 -6.58
N SER A 242 14.75 -12.97 -7.47
CA SER A 242 15.49 -13.88 -8.35
C SER A 242 15.62 -13.33 -9.77
N TRP A 243 14.51 -12.81 -10.32
CA TRP A 243 14.43 -12.35 -11.71
C TRP A 243 15.21 -11.04 -11.94
N GLU A 244 15.02 -10.04 -11.10
CA GLU A 244 15.61 -8.73 -11.34
C GLU A 244 17.13 -8.73 -11.28
N PRO A 245 17.81 -9.31 -10.25
CA PRO A 245 19.26 -9.44 -10.26
C PRO A 245 19.78 -10.28 -11.42
N PHE A 246 19.02 -11.30 -11.85
CA PHE A 246 19.39 -12.08 -13.04
C PHE A 246 19.43 -11.21 -14.29
N MET A 247 18.40 -10.37 -14.50
CA MET A 247 18.30 -9.44 -15.63
C MET A 247 19.38 -8.36 -15.59
N GLN A 248 19.81 -7.94 -14.40
CA GLN A 248 20.83 -6.90 -14.21
C GLN A 248 22.25 -7.40 -14.41
N TYR A 249 22.54 -8.64 -14.01
CA TYR A 249 23.92 -9.09 -13.85
C TYR A 249 24.33 -10.30 -14.70
N ALA A 250 23.40 -11.14 -15.13
CA ALA A 250 23.77 -12.35 -15.90
C ALA A 250 24.41 -12.00 -17.25
N ASP A 251 25.65 -12.43 -17.50
CA ASP A 251 26.36 -12.18 -18.76
C ASP A 251 25.73 -12.91 -19.94
N ASN A 252 25.11 -14.09 -19.71
CA ASN A 252 24.50 -14.88 -20.76
C ASN A 252 23.22 -14.24 -21.32
N ARG A 253 23.35 -13.60 -22.49
CA ARG A 253 22.25 -12.87 -23.16
C ARG A 253 21.09 -13.78 -23.56
N ALA A 254 21.34 -15.04 -23.93
CA ALA A 254 20.29 -15.98 -24.30
C ALA A 254 19.42 -16.34 -23.09
N LEU A 255 20.04 -16.53 -21.92
CA LEU A 255 19.31 -16.80 -20.68
C LEU A 255 18.56 -15.57 -20.18
N ARG A 256 19.11 -14.36 -20.35
CA ARG A 256 18.33 -13.12 -20.08
C ARG A 256 17.08 -13.03 -20.97
N LYS A 257 17.22 -13.34 -22.27
CA LYS A 257 16.07 -13.40 -23.19
C LYS A 257 15.03 -14.41 -22.74
N GLU A 258 15.44 -15.60 -22.35
CA GLU A 258 14.54 -16.65 -21.86
C GLU A 258 13.77 -16.20 -20.61
N MET A 259 14.47 -15.69 -19.60
CA MET A 259 13.88 -15.17 -18.36
C MET A 259 12.95 -13.97 -18.61
N PHE A 260 13.33 -13.06 -19.50
CA PHE A 260 12.53 -11.91 -19.89
C PHE A 260 11.21 -12.33 -20.54
N LEU A 261 11.27 -13.23 -21.52
CA LEU A 261 10.08 -13.71 -22.20
C LEU A 261 9.17 -14.49 -21.25
N ALA A 262 9.73 -15.36 -20.41
CA ALA A 262 8.95 -16.07 -19.40
C ALA A 262 8.21 -15.10 -18.46
N TYR A 263 8.87 -14.01 -18.05
CA TYR A 263 8.26 -12.99 -17.19
C TYR A 263 7.15 -12.20 -17.90
N THR A 264 7.41 -11.74 -19.14
CA THR A 264 6.47 -10.87 -19.88
C THR A 264 5.33 -11.63 -20.56
N MET A 265 5.39 -12.97 -20.62
CA MET A 265 4.35 -13.82 -21.18
C MET A 265 3.44 -14.47 -20.13
N ARG A 266 3.58 -14.14 -18.85
CA ARG A 266 2.71 -14.66 -17.80
C ARG A 266 1.23 -14.37 -18.11
N GLY A 267 0.39 -15.37 -17.92
CA GLY A 267 -1.04 -15.31 -18.25
C GLY A 267 -1.34 -15.16 -19.75
N ASN A 268 -0.37 -15.43 -20.64
CA ASN A 268 -0.48 -15.33 -22.10
C ASN A 268 0.15 -16.52 -22.82
N ASN A 269 0.02 -17.72 -22.25
CA ASN A 269 0.69 -18.93 -22.75
C ASN A 269 -0.31 -19.95 -23.38
N ASP A 270 -1.55 -19.58 -23.64
CA ASP A 270 -2.61 -20.43 -24.20
C ASP A 270 -2.80 -21.77 -23.42
N ASN A 271 -2.61 -21.70 -22.10
CA ASN A 271 -2.75 -22.80 -21.17
C ASN A 271 -3.93 -22.57 -20.20
N GLU A 272 -4.07 -23.42 -19.17
CA GLU A 272 -5.10 -23.33 -18.13
C GLU A 272 -5.04 -22.05 -17.26
N HIS A 273 -3.91 -21.33 -17.29
CA HIS A 273 -3.68 -20.09 -16.55
C HIS A 273 -3.73 -18.84 -17.45
N ASP A 274 -4.24 -18.97 -18.65
CA ASP A 274 -4.36 -17.85 -19.59
C ASP A 274 -5.40 -16.82 -19.13
N ASN A 275 -5.03 -15.55 -19.09
CA ASN A 275 -5.87 -14.47 -18.59
C ASN A 275 -6.59 -13.66 -19.69
N LYS A 276 -6.31 -13.89 -20.98
CA LYS A 276 -6.88 -13.07 -22.07
C LYS A 276 -8.41 -13.03 -22.07
N ALA A 277 -9.05 -14.18 -21.88
CA ALA A 277 -10.51 -14.25 -21.81
C ALA A 277 -11.08 -13.59 -20.54
N LEU A 278 -10.39 -13.74 -19.41
CA LEU A 278 -10.78 -13.11 -18.15
C LEU A 278 -10.69 -11.59 -18.21
N ILE A 279 -9.68 -11.02 -18.88
CA ILE A 279 -9.57 -9.57 -19.09
C ILE A 279 -10.82 -9.05 -19.79
N LYS A 280 -11.20 -9.65 -20.92
CA LYS A 280 -12.41 -9.26 -21.64
C LYS A 280 -13.65 -9.35 -20.76
N GLN A 281 -13.84 -10.47 -20.08
CA GLN A 281 -14.96 -10.68 -19.16
C GLN A 281 -15.02 -9.62 -18.05
N ILE A 282 -13.89 -9.31 -17.41
CA ILE A 282 -13.79 -8.31 -16.34
C ILE A 282 -14.18 -6.92 -16.88
N LEU A 283 -13.65 -6.55 -18.05
CA LEU A 283 -13.93 -5.25 -18.66
C LEU A 283 -15.41 -5.11 -19.08
N GLU A 284 -16.02 -6.16 -19.67
CA GLU A 284 -17.45 -6.19 -20.00
C GLU A 284 -18.33 -6.04 -18.74
N LEU A 285 -18.00 -6.76 -17.67
CA LEU A 285 -18.74 -6.66 -16.40
C LEU A 285 -18.63 -5.27 -15.77
N ARG A 286 -17.42 -4.68 -15.78
CA ARG A 286 -17.19 -3.30 -15.31
C ARG A 286 -18.00 -2.28 -16.11
N LEU A 287 -18.01 -2.38 -17.43
CA LEU A 287 -18.82 -1.51 -18.29
C LEU A 287 -20.31 -1.67 -18.01
N ARG A 288 -20.80 -2.91 -17.90
CA ARG A 288 -22.20 -3.17 -17.55
C ARG A 288 -22.55 -2.55 -16.20
N LYS A 289 -21.67 -2.66 -15.20
CA LYS A 289 -21.85 -2.01 -13.91
C LYS A 289 -21.97 -0.49 -14.07
N ALA A 290 -21.05 0.14 -14.78
CA ALA A 290 -21.09 1.59 -15.03
C ALA A 290 -22.40 2.04 -15.72
N LYS A 291 -22.85 1.27 -16.72
CA LYS A 291 -24.12 1.52 -17.44
C LYS A 291 -25.35 1.46 -16.53
N LEU A 292 -25.38 0.56 -15.52
CA LEU A 292 -26.46 0.52 -14.53
C LEU A 292 -26.59 1.84 -13.76
N PHE A 293 -25.46 2.51 -13.53
CA PHE A 293 -25.40 3.81 -12.84
C PHE A 293 -25.46 5.02 -13.79
N GLY A 294 -25.66 4.79 -15.10
CA GLY A 294 -25.85 5.86 -16.09
C GLY A 294 -24.58 6.46 -16.66
N TYR A 295 -23.41 5.85 -16.42
CA TYR A 295 -22.13 6.30 -16.98
C TYR A 295 -21.85 5.68 -18.33
N ASP A 296 -21.16 6.41 -19.21
CA ASP A 296 -20.82 5.93 -20.54
C ASP A 296 -19.68 4.95 -20.54
N THR A 297 -18.70 5.12 -19.65
CA THR A 297 -17.56 4.23 -19.48
C THR A 297 -17.36 3.85 -18.02
N PHE A 298 -16.57 2.82 -17.77
CA PHE A 298 -16.19 2.47 -16.40
C PHE A 298 -15.21 3.51 -15.81
N ALA A 299 -14.42 4.15 -16.65
CA ALA A 299 -13.52 5.21 -16.23
C ALA A 299 -14.29 6.42 -15.66
N ASP A 300 -15.40 6.85 -16.30
CA ASP A 300 -16.27 7.92 -15.78
C ASP A 300 -16.85 7.55 -14.41
N TYR A 301 -17.37 6.32 -14.28
CA TYR A 301 -17.93 5.81 -13.01
C TYR A 301 -16.91 5.80 -11.88
N GLN A 302 -15.66 5.42 -12.18
CA GLN A 302 -14.64 5.23 -11.18
C GLN A 302 -14.00 6.53 -10.71
N LEU A 303 -13.86 7.52 -11.60
CA LEU A 303 -13.14 8.77 -11.32
C LEU A 303 -14.01 9.89 -10.73
N GLU A 304 -15.32 9.78 -10.76
CA GLU A 304 -16.24 10.81 -10.27
C GLU A 304 -15.90 11.34 -8.87
N ASP A 305 -15.48 10.46 -7.97
CA ASP A 305 -15.17 10.78 -6.56
C ASP A 305 -13.66 10.88 -6.26
N LYS A 306 -12.82 10.97 -7.29
CA LYS A 306 -11.37 11.16 -7.18
C LYS A 306 -11.00 12.64 -7.41
N MET A 307 -9.75 13.03 -7.13
CA MET A 307 -9.26 14.39 -7.43
C MET A 307 -9.30 14.68 -8.92
N ALA A 308 -8.97 13.70 -9.76
CA ALA A 308 -8.98 13.84 -11.22
C ALA A 308 -10.39 14.12 -11.78
N LYS A 309 -11.46 13.67 -11.12
CA LYS A 309 -12.87 13.83 -11.49
C LYS A 309 -13.25 13.20 -12.84
N THR A 310 -12.39 13.27 -13.85
CA THR A 310 -12.66 12.77 -15.21
C THR A 310 -11.49 11.97 -15.78
N PRO A 311 -11.76 11.03 -16.71
CA PRO A 311 -10.71 10.30 -17.42
C PRO A 311 -9.77 11.22 -18.20
N GLU A 312 -10.28 12.29 -18.78
CA GLU A 312 -9.50 13.26 -19.55
C GLU A 312 -8.48 14.00 -18.67
N ALA A 313 -8.85 14.37 -17.43
CA ALA A 313 -7.92 15.04 -16.52
C ALA A 313 -6.75 14.13 -16.13
N ALA A 314 -7.04 12.86 -15.79
CA ALA A 314 -6.00 11.87 -15.51
C ALA A 314 -5.13 11.59 -16.75
N TYR A 315 -5.75 11.40 -17.91
CA TYR A 315 -5.04 11.17 -19.17
C TYR A 315 -4.12 12.34 -19.55
N ASN A 316 -4.60 13.57 -19.43
CA ASN A 316 -3.83 14.76 -19.76
C ASN A 316 -2.61 14.93 -18.83
N LEU A 317 -2.74 14.65 -17.54
CA LEU A 317 -1.60 14.63 -16.64
C LEU A 317 -0.57 13.59 -17.07
N LEU A 318 -1.02 12.35 -17.35
CA LEU A 318 -0.13 11.29 -17.81
C LEU A 318 0.60 11.68 -19.11
N MET A 319 -0.08 12.31 -20.05
CA MET A 319 0.55 12.79 -21.30
C MET A 319 1.56 13.94 -21.07
N THR A 320 1.31 14.82 -20.10
CA THR A 320 2.26 15.85 -19.69
C THR A 320 3.57 15.26 -19.18
N ILE A 321 3.50 14.13 -18.47
CA ILE A 321 4.68 13.40 -17.97
C ILE A 321 5.29 12.54 -19.08
N TRP A 322 4.46 11.95 -19.93
CA TRP A 322 4.87 11.06 -21.02
C TRP A 322 5.80 11.71 -22.02
N GLU A 323 5.47 12.93 -22.47
CA GLU A 323 6.21 13.61 -23.52
C GLU A 323 7.71 13.78 -23.21
N PRO A 324 8.12 14.32 -22.06
CA PRO A 324 9.55 14.41 -21.72
C PRO A 324 10.14 13.04 -21.37
N ALA A 325 9.36 12.12 -20.73
CA ALA A 325 9.85 10.80 -20.34
C ALA A 325 10.27 9.96 -21.55
N ILE A 326 9.45 9.87 -22.61
CA ILE A 326 9.75 9.09 -23.80
C ILE A 326 10.94 9.68 -24.59
N VAL A 327 11.15 11.00 -24.54
CA VAL A 327 12.33 11.63 -25.15
C VAL A 327 13.60 11.22 -24.39
N ARG A 328 13.56 11.25 -23.05
CA ARG A 328 14.65 10.82 -22.21
C ARG A 328 14.94 9.33 -22.38
N ALA A 329 13.92 8.48 -22.39
CA ALA A 329 14.05 7.04 -22.61
C ALA A 329 14.70 6.70 -23.96
N LYS A 330 14.39 7.43 -25.03
CA LYS A 330 15.04 7.27 -26.34
C LYS A 330 16.52 7.64 -26.31
N GLN A 331 16.90 8.66 -25.51
CA GLN A 331 18.30 9.01 -25.32
C GLN A 331 19.04 7.91 -24.54
N GLU A 332 18.42 7.41 -23.47
CA GLU A 332 18.95 6.30 -22.68
C GLU A 332 19.12 5.02 -23.54
N ALA A 333 18.11 4.68 -24.37
CA ALA A 333 18.22 3.60 -25.32
C ALA A 333 19.42 3.73 -26.26
N THR A 334 19.70 4.97 -26.72
CA THR A 334 20.86 5.25 -27.57
C THR A 334 22.18 4.99 -26.81
N ASP A 335 22.31 5.49 -25.59
CA ASP A 335 23.47 5.28 -24.74
C ASP A 335 23.73 3.77 -24.50
N LEU A 336 22.66 2.99 -24.22
CA LEU A 336 22.74 1.56 -24.00
C LEU A 336 23.07 0.79 -25.31
N GLN A 337 22.53 1.24 -26.45
CA GLN A 337 22.85 0.66 -27.78
C GLN A 337 24.33 0.86 -28.13
N GLU A 338 24.92 2.00 -27.81
CA GLU A 338 26.35 2.24 -28.01
C GLU A 338 27.19 1.28 -27.17
N LEU A 339 26.81 1.06 -25.91
CA LEU A 339 27.50 0.14 -25.02
C LEU A 339 27.37 -1.33 -25.48
N LEU A 340 26.17 -1.75 -25.91
CA LEU A 340 25.95 -3.07 -26.53
C LEU A 340 26.88 -3.24 -27.77
N THR A 341 26.95 -2.24 -28.65
CA THR A 341 27.76 -2.29 -29.88
C THR A 341 29.25 -2.47 -29.54
N ALA A 342 29.73 -1.76 -28.52
CA ALA A 342 31.12 -1.90 -28.05
C ALA A 342 31.39 -3.29 -27.45
N ASP A 343 30.48 -3.81 -26.64
CA ASP A 343 30.56 -5.16 -26.05
C ASP A 343 30.59 -6.26 -27.13
N LEU A 344 29.72 -6.17 -28.14
CA LEU A 344 29.69 -7.13 -29.26
C LEU A 344 30.99 -7.11 -30.05
N ALA A 345 31.56 -5.92 -30.31
CA ALA A 345 32.83 -5.79 -30.99
C ALA A 345 34.01 -6.43 -30.20
N ALA A 346 33.99 -6.21 -28.87
CA ALA A 346 35.02 -6.76 -27.98
C ALA A 346 34.97 -8.31 -27.86
N ASN A 347 33.79 -8.92 -28.02
CA ASN A 347 33.53 -10.34 -27.83
C ASN A 347 33.21 -11.10 -29.15
N ALA A 348 33.47 -10.50 -30.31
CA ALA A 348 33.03 -11.01 -31.62
C ALA A 348 33.39 -12.49 -31.87
N ASP A 349 34.61 -12.92 -31.50
CA ASP A 349 35.06 -14.29 -31.69
C ASP A 349 34.31 -15.28 -30.76
N ALA A 350 33.95 -14.84 -29.54
CA ALA A 350 33.29 -15.68 -28.54
C ALA A 350 31.80 -15.91 -28.84
N ILE A 351 31.17 -14.96 -29.54
CA ILE A 351 29.71 -14.99 -29.86
C ILE A 351 29.46 -15.41 -31.32
N ALA A 352 30.49 -15.74 -32.09
CA ALA A 352 30.37 -16.09 -33.49
C ALA A 352 29.47 -17.32 -33.69
N GLY A 353 28.38 -17.17 -34.44
CA GLY A 353 27.42 -18.23 -34.73
C GLY A 353 26.27 -18.36 -33.72
N ASP A 354 26.24 -17.58 -32.66
CA ASP A 354 25.10 -17.45 -31.75
C ASP A 354 24.24 -16.25 -32.18
N GLU A 355 23.04 -16.52 -32.72
CA GLU A 355 22.14 -15.48 -33.24
C GLU A 355 21.63 -14.53 -32.17
N VAL A 356 21.47 -15.01 -30.94
CA VAL A 356 20.97 -14.16 -29.82
C VAL A 356 22.12 -13.34 -29.24
N ALA A 357 23.28 -13.96 -28.99
CA ALA A 357 24.45 -13.28 -28.44
C ALA A 357 24.96 -12.19 -29.40
N SER A 358 24.87 -12.41 -30.72
CA SER A 358 25.36 -11.51 -31.77
C SER A 358 24.31 -10.52 -32.32
N ASP A 359 23.07 -10.54 -31.85
CA ASP A 359 22.03 -9.56 -32.28
C ASP A 359 22.53 -8.11 -32.02
N PRO A 360 22.70 -7.29 -33.06
CA PRO A 360 23.27 -5.94 -32.89
C PRO A 360 22.25 -4.93 -32.34
N VAL A 361 21.00 -5.32 -32.12
CA VAL A 361 19.92 -4.44 -31.70
C VAL A 361 19.68 -4.59 -30.21
N LEU A 362 19.61 -3.46 -29.50
CA LEU A 362 19.17 -3.42 -28.10
C LEU A 362 17.73 -3.96 -27.99
N ARG A 363 17.49 -4.84 -27.04
CA ARG A 363 16.18 -5.44 -26.78
C ARG A 363 15.74 -5.22 -25.34
N GLY A 364 14.48 -5.47 -25.02
CA GLY A 364 13.96 -5.33 -23.65
C GLY A 364 14.74 -6.17 -22.63
N TRP A 365 15.24 -7.34 -23.00
CA TRP A 365 16.08 -8.18 -22.12
C TRP A 365 17.51 -7.68 -21.92
N ASP A 366 17.92 -6.63 -22.64
CA ASP A 366 19.24 -6.01 -22.54
C ASP A 366 19.24 -4.77 -21.65
N TRP A 367 18.06 -4.12 -21.50
CA TRP A 367 17.98 -2.81 -20.85
C TRP A 367 18.59 -2.82 -19.45
N ARG A 368 18.08 -3.69 -18.54
CA ARG A 368 18.56 -3.73 -17.15
C ARG A 368 20.05 -4.06 -17.05
N TYR A 369 20.54 -4.97 -17.89
CA TYR A 369 21.94 -5.36 -17.91
C TYR A 369 22.87 -4.22 -18.35
N TYR A 370 22.56 -3.55 -19.45
CA TYR A 370 23.40 -2.44 -19.92
C TYR A 370 23.20 -1.16 -19.10
N SER A 371 22.03 -0.93 -18.52
CA SER A 371 21.82 0.14 -17.54
C SER A 371 22.74 -0.03 -16.34
N GLU A 372 22.81 -1.23 -15.76
CA GLU A 372 23.68 -1.48 -14.60
C GLU A 372 25.17 -1.29 -14.96
N LYS A 373 25.63 -1.82 -16.10
CA LYS A 373 26.99 -1.56 -16.59
C LYS A 373 27.27 -0.06 -16.74
N LEU A 374 26.35 0.69 -17.34
CA LEU A 374 26.51 2.12 -17.54
C LEU A 374 26.50 2.89 -16.22
N ARG A 375 25.63 2.50 -15.27
CA ARG A 375 25.56 3.06 -13.92
C ARG A 375 26.89 2.91 -13.18
N GLN A 376 27.45 1.70 -13.21
CA GLN A 376 28.76 1.43 -12.60
C GLN A 376 29.89 2.25 -13.24
N GLN A 377 29.90 2.38 -14.57
CA GLN A 377 30.90 3.18 -15.28
C GLN A 377 30.82 4.68 -14.99
N ARG A 378 29.58 5.24 -14.87
CA ARG A 378 29.39 6.69 -14.74
C ARG A 378 29.49 7.17 -13.29
N TYR A 379 29.00 6.40 -12.33
CA TYR A 379 28.79 6.91 -10.96
C TYR A 379 29.66 6.23 -9.91
N ALA A 380 30.20 5.04 -10.17
CA ALA A 380 31.04 4.28 -9.23
C ALA A 380 30.40 4.25 -7.80
N LEU A 381 29.09 4.10 -7.74
CA LEU A 381 28.33 4.03 -6.48
C LEU A 381 28.18 2.56 -6.09
N ASP A 382 28.79 2.18 -4.97
CA ASP A 382 28.66 0.83 -4.38
C ASP A 382 27.71 0.89 -3.18
N GLU A 383 26.65 0.09 -3.21
CA GLU A 383 25.74 -0.03 -2.06
C GLU A 383 26.45 -0.51 -0.79
N LYS A 384 27.54 -1.25 -0.91
CA LYS A 384 28.36 -1.68 0.23
C LYS A 384 29.02 -0.49 0.96
N GLU A 385 29.29 0.61 0.23
CA GLU A 385 29.80 1.85 0.84
C GLU A 385 28.70 2.64 1.53
N LEU A 386 27.43 2.51 1.09
CA LEU A 386 26.29 3.27 1.62
C LEU A 386 25.63 2.63 2.83
N LYS A 387 25.29 1.33 2.75
CA LYS A 387 24.53 0.60 3.78
C LYS A 387 25.03 0.82 5.21
N PRO A 388 26.36 0.91 5.50
CA PRO A 388 26.85 1.16 6.85
C PRO A 388 26.34 2.43 7.51
N TYR A 389 25.85 3.42 6.77
CA TYR A 389 25.33 4.68 7.29
C TYR A 389 23.83 4.66 7.55
N PHE A 390 23.11 3.67 7.05
CA PHE A 390 21.65 3.56 7.10
C PHE A 390 21.18 2.41 7.99
N SER A 391 21.64 2.39 9.27
CA SER A 391 21.06 1.45 10.22
C SER A 391 19.60 1.80 10.47
N LEU A 392 18.72 0.80 10.58
CA LEU A 392 17.29 0.95 10.82
C LEU A 392 16.99 1.92 11.96
N GLU A 393 17.72 1.80 13.06
CA GLU A 393 17.55 2.67 14.23
C GLU A 393 17.84 4.14 13.90
N ASN A 394 18.93 4.42 13.17
CA ASN A 394 19.28 5.78 12.77
C ASN A 394 18.27 6.35 11.78
N VAL A 395 17.82 5.55 10.80
CA VAL A 395 16.81 5.96 9.83
C VAL A 395 15.48 6.30 10.52
N ARG A 396 15.03 5.45 11.47
CA ARG A 396 13.83 5.72 12.27
C ARG A 396 13.95 7.00 13.10
N LYS A 397 15.11 7.21 13.76
CA LYS A 397 15.41 8.45 14.49
C LYS A 397 15.38 9.66 13.55
N GLY A 398 15.86 9.51 12.32
CA GLY A 398 15.77 10.51 11.26
C GLY A 398 14.34 10.90 10.92
N ALA A 399 13.48 9.92 10.70
CA ALA A 399 12.05 10.14 10.44
C ALA A 399 11.36 10.84 11.62
N PHE A 400 11.62 10.39 12.85
CA PHE A 400 11.09 11.01 14.08
C PHE A 400 11.59 12.45 14.26
N MET A 401 12.85 12.72 13.95
CA MET A 401 13.42 14.07 13.99
C MET A 401 12.75 14.99 12.98
N VAL A 402 12.51 14.53 11.74
CA VAL A 402 11.79 15.29 10.70
C VAL A 402 10.38 15.62 11.18
N ALA A 403 9.62 14.63 11.66
CA ALA A 403 8.26 14.87 12.17
C ALA A 403 8.25 15.81 13.39
N ASN A 404 9.21 15.72 14.28
CA ASN A 404 9.35 16.65 15.39
C ASN A 404 9.56 18.09 14.90
N LYS A 405 10.50 18.28 13.97
CA LYS A 405 10.80 19.62 13.40
C LYS A 405 9.62 20.21 12.64
N LEU A 406 9.02 19.42 11.75
CA LEU A 406 7.95 19.90 10.88
C LEU A 406 6.60 19.99 11.59
N TYR A 407 6.25 18.94 12.34
CA TYR A 407 4.90 18.77 12.89
C TYR A 407 4.81 18.98 14.40
N GLY A 408 5.94 18.99 15.12
CA GLY A 408 6.01 19.23 16.57
C GLY A 408 5.72 18.01 17.43
N VAL A 409 5.61 16.84 16.84
CA VAL A 409 5.31 15.61 17.56
C VAL A 409 6.58 14.96 18.13
N SER A 410 6.42 14.18 19.21
CA SER A 410 7.49 13.40 19.80
C SER A 410 7.05 11.96 20.02
N PHE A 411 8.03 11.05 20.13
CA PHE A 411 7.81 9.61 20.19
C PHE A 411 8.47 9.05 21.43
N LYS A 412 7.66 8.59 22.38
CA LYS A 412 8.12 7.97 23.60
C LYS A 412 8.04 6.45 23.47
N PRO A 413 9.15 5.70 23.54
CA PRO A 413 9.13 4.26 23.46
C PRO A 413 8.38 3.68 24.68
N LEU A 414 7.41 2.78 24.40
CA LEU A 414 6.67 2.02 25.41
C LEU A 414 7.14 0.56 25.41
N THR A 415 7.06 -0.12 24.28
CA THR A 415 7.56 -1.49 24.11
C THR A 415 8.59 -1.47 22.98
N VAL A 416 9.78 -2.01 23.21
CA VAL A 416 10.84 -2.09 22.20
C VAL A 416 11.17 -3.54 21.95
N ALA A 417 11.17 -3.93 20.68
CA ALA A 417 11.47 -5.28 20.25
C ALA A 417 12.83 -5.75 20.79
N GLY A 418 12.85 -6.94 21.38
CA GLY A 418 14.02 -7.54 21.99
C GLY A 418 14.99 -8.14 20.98
N PHE A 419 15.60 -7.33 20.10
CA PHE A 419 16.73 -7.79 19.31
C PHE A 419 18.00 -7.87 20.17
N PRO A 420 18.85 -8.92 20.00
CA PRO A 420 20.05 -9.11 20.84
C PRO A 420 21.06 -7.96 20.82
N ASN A 421 20.88 -6.98 19.93
CA ASN A 421 21.70 -5.78 19.79
C ASN A 421 20.89 -4.47 19.80
N ALA A 422 19.65 -4.47 20.29
CA ALA A 422 18.96 -3.23 20.60
C ALA A 422 19.74 -2.51 21.70
N PRO A 423 20.06 -1.20 21.58
CA PRO A 423 20.71 -0.48 22.67
C PRO A 423 19.83 -0.61 23.92
N GLU A 424 20.47 -0.93 25.04
CA GLU A 424 19.83 -1.03 26.36
C GLU A 424 19.02 0.24 26.63
N THR A 425 17.71 0.19 26.33
CA THR A 425 16.79 1.18 26.81
C THR A 425 16.37 0.74 28.20
N THR A 426 16.98 1.39 29.20
CA THR A 426 16.60 1.42 30.62
C THR A 426 16.00 0.13 31.17
N GLU A 427 16.79 -0.43 32.10
CA GLU A 427 16.48 -1.57 32.94
C GLU A 427 14.99 -1.76 33.24
N GLY A 428 14.51 -2.94 32.85
CA GLY A 428 13.55 -3.79 33.51
C GLY A 428 12.51 -3.14 34.40
N ASN A 429 11.43 -3.14 34.00
CA ASN A 429 10.17 -3.62 34.53
C ASN A 429 9.19 -3.52 33.35
N VAL A 430 8.77 -4.65 32.84
CA VAL A 430 7.52 -4.67 32.08
C VAL A 430 6.46 -4.22 33.09
N ASP A 431 6.20 -2.92 33.11
CA ASP A 431 5.09 -2.38 33.85
C ASP A 431 3.84 -3.00 33.21
N ALA A 432 3.00 -3.66 34.00
CA ALA A 432 1.78 -4.28 33.55
C ALA A 432 0.76 -3.30 32.90
N THR A 433 1.14 -2.04 32.78
CA THR A 433 0.39 -0.95 32.16
C THR A 433 0.90 -0.59 30.75
N MET A 434 1.95 -1.24 30.23
CA MET A 434 2.48 -0.96 28.89
C MET A 434 1.68 -1.70 27.82
N PRO A 435 1.45 -1.07 26.64
CA PRO A 435 0.76 -1.72 25.52
C PRO A 435 1.46 -3.01 25.11
N ASP A 436 0.66 -4.05 24.93
CA ASP A 436 1.11 -5.33 24.46
C ASP A 436 1.36 -5.33 22.95
N VAL A 437 2.15 -6.28 22.46
CA VAL A 437 2.48 -6.41 21.04
C VAL A 437 2.12 -7.81 20.53
N TYR A 438 1.64 -7.90 19.30
CA TYR A 438 1.20 -9.17 18.71
C TYR A 438 2.37 -10.09 18.30
N ASN A 439 3.59 -9.57 18.22
CA ASN A 439 4.80 -10.33 17.91
C ASN A 439 6.01 -9.69 18.63
N PRO A 440 6.98 -10.49 19.17
CA PRO A 440 8.16 -9.95 19.84
C PRO A 440 9.06 -9.03 19.01
N GLU A 441 8.94 -9.05 17.69
CA GLU A 441 9.69 -8.18 16.76
C GLU A 441 9.04 -6.80 16.57
N VAL A 442 7.87 -6.56 17.17
CA VAL A 442 7.12 -5.30 17.07
C VAL A 442 7.52 -4.36 18.20
N SER A 443 7.68 -3.07 17.87
CA SER A 443 7.86 -2.00 18.84
C SER A 443 6.62 -1.12 18.91
N CYS A 444 6.33 -0.53 20.09
CA CYS A 444 5.24 0.41 20.29
C CYS A 444 5.76 1.73 20.87
N PHE A 445 5.25 2.84 20.36
CA PHE A 445 5.58 4.20 20.78
C PHE A 445 4.31 4.97 21.10
N GLU A 446 4.35 5.76 22.17
CA GLU A 446 3.36 6.81 22.42
C GLU A 446 3.73 8.04 21.59
N VAL A 447 2.79 8.52 20.77
CA VAL A 447 2.93 9.76 20.01
C VAL A 447 2.35 10.89 20.84
N LEU A 448 3.16 11.92 21.08
CA LEU A 448 2.80 13.09 21.89
C LEU A 448 2.80 14.35 21.03
N ASP A 449 1.84 15.23 21.24
CA ASP A 449 1.80 16.57 20.64
C ASP A 449 2.84 17.49 21.30
N GLU A 450 2.98 18.69 20.79
CA GLU A 450 3.92 19.72 21.22
C GLU A 450 3.74 20.13 22.68
N ASP A 451 2.49 20.08 23.18
CA ASP A 451 2.15 20.36 24.58
C ASP A 451 2.30 19.15 25.52
N GLY A 452 2.72 17.99 24.98
CA GLY A 452 2.87 16.74 25.70
C GLY A 452 1.57 15.92 25.84
N SER A 453 0.47 16.33 25.21
CA SER A 453 -0.75 15.53 25.18
C SER A 453 -0.60 14.28 24.31
N HIS A 454 -1.31 13.22 24.67
CA HIS A 454 -1.39 11.98 23.89
C HIS A 454 -2.11 12.21 22.56
N LEU A 455 -1.57 11.65 21.46
CA LEU A 455 -2.19 11.67 20.14
C LEU A 455 -2.54 10.27 19.64
N ALA A 456 -1.65 9.30 19.86
CA ALA A 456 -1.82 7.98 19.26
C ALA A 456 -0.88 6.94 19.91
N LEU A 457 -1.16 5.66 19.66
CA LEU A 457 -0.16 4.61 19.71
C LEU A 457 0.35 4.30 18.30
N TYR A 458 1.67 4.17 18.18
CA TYR A 458 2.35 3.87 16.92
C TYR A 458 3.18 2.59 17.05
N TYR A 459 2.76 1.55 16.31
CA TYR A 459 3.42 0.26 16.24
C TYR A 459 4.32 0.19 15.01
N THR A 460 5.47 -0.48 15.14
CA THR A 460 6.41 -0.69 14.03
C THR A 460 6.78 -2.16 13.93
N ASP A 461 6.50 -2.75 12.79
CA ASP A 461 6.74 -4.16 12.44
C ASP A 461 7.59 -4.23 11.17
N TYR A 462 8.91 -4.25 11.32
CA TYR A 462 9.83 -3.96 10.23
C TYR A 462 10.47 -5.19 9.56
N PHE A 463 10.37 -6.39 10.14
CA PHE A 463 11.12 -7.54 9.65
C PHE A 463 10.24 -8.59 8.99
N PRO A 464 10.77 -9.28 7.93
CA PRO A 464 10.06 -10.36 7.27
C PRO A 464 9.98 -11.60 8.17
N ARG A 465 8.88 -12.36 8.05
CA ARG A 465 8.69 -13.69 8.63
C ARG A 465 7.76 -14.52 7.76
N ALA A 466 7.74 -15.83 7.95
CA ALA A 466 7.02 -16.76 7.08
C ALA A 466 5.49 -16.51 7.05
N THR A 467 4.94 -15.96 8.13
CA THR A 467 3.51 -15.65 8.30
C THR A 467 3.13 -14.26 7.81
N LYS A 468 4.10 -13.43 7.46
CA LYS A 468 3.91 -12.02 7.11
C LYS A 468 3.83 -11.82 5.60
N ARG A 469 2.86 -11.01 5.17
CA ARG A 469 2.70 -10.59 3.78
C ARG A 469 3.91 -9.77 3.31
N ALA A 470 4.31 -9.95 2.07
CA ALA A 470 5.39 -9.17 1.45
C ALA A 470 4.94 -7.74 1.11
N GLY A 471 5.90 -6.82 1.05
CA GLY A 471 5.67 -5.40 0.78
C GLY A 471 5.79 -4.55 2.03
N ALA A 472 5.29 -3.32 1.96
CA ALA A 472 5.19 -2.40 3.08
C ALA A 472 3.80 -1.74 3.05
N TRP A 473 3.28 -1.40 4.21
CA TRP A 473 1.98 -0.72 4.36
C TRP A 473 1.78 -0.13 5.74
N MET A 474 0.85 0.80 5.83
CA MET A 474 0.28 1.31 7.06
C MET A 474 -1.12 0.74 7.27
N ASN A 475 -1.44 0.31 8.49
CA ASN A 475 -2.78 -0.06 8.91
C ASN A 475 -3.22 0.75 10.14
N ASN A 476 -4.54 0.98 10.27
CA ASN A 476 -5.16 1.38 11.52
C ASN A 476 -5.62 0.11 12.27
N ILE A 477 -5.07 -0.14 13.46
CA ILE A 477 -5.68 -1.08 14.41
C ILE A 477 -6.98 -0.46 14.91
N TYR A 478 -6.92 0.85 15.22
CA TYR A 478 -8.10 1.65 15.50
C TYR A 478 -8.04 3.00 14.77
N GLU A 479 -9.17 3.41 14.23
CA GLU A 479 -9.38 4.74 13.68
C GLU A 479 -9.61 5.76 14.81
N ALA A 480 -9.25 7.01 14.57
CA ALA A 480 -9.66 8.11 15.45
C ALA A 480 -11.18 8.34 15.36
N VAL A 481 -11.81 8.44 16.51
CA VAL A 481 -13.25 8.74 16.64
C VAL A 481 -13.46 9.68 17.81
N HIS A 482 -14.09 10.83 17.58
CA HIS A 482 -14.36 11.83 18.62
C HIS A 482 -15.84 12.26 18.61
N LEU A 483 -16.73 11.27 18.85
CA LEU A 483 -18.19 11.45 18.89
C LEU A 483 -18.70 11.27 20.31
N ASP A 484 -19.80 11.95 20.67
CA ASP A 484 -20.47 11.76 21.95
C ASP A 484 -20.77 10.28 22.22
N GLY A 485 -20.18 9.74 23.28
CA GLY A 485 -20.30 8.33 23.67
C GLY A 485 -19.40 7.35 22.89
N ARG A 486 -18.53 7.86 22.00
CA ARG A 486 -17.45 7.10 21.36
C ARG A 486 -16.25 8.02 21.15
N ASP A 487 -15.26 7.89 22.03
CA ASP A 487 -14.02 8.66 21.98
C ASP A 487 -12.84 7.69 21.99
N GLN A 488 -12.01 7.73 20.95
CA GLN A 488 -10.92 6.78 20.75
C GLN A 488 -9.80 7.43 19.94
N ASP A 489 -8.61 7.46 20.51
CA ASP A 489 -7.41 7.86 19.81
C ASP A 489 -6.95 6.77 18.81
N PRO A 490 -6.29 7.13 17.72
CA PRO A 490 -5.87 6.18 16.70
C PRO A 490 -4.74 5.28 17.19
N MET A 491 -4.75 4.02 16.76
CA MET A 491 -3.65 3.06 16.92
C MET A 491 -3.20 2.59 15.55
N ILE A 492 -1.97 2.92 15.22
CA ILE A 492 -1.43 2.79 13.87
C ILE A 492 -0.24 1.86 13.87
N VAL A 493 -0.13 1.04 12.83
CA VAL A 493 1.04 0.19 12.62
C VAL A 493 1.65 0.45 11.24
N ASN A 494 2.96 0.62 11.19
CA ASN A 494 3.74 0.50 9.97
C ASN A 494 4.35 -0.89 9.87
N VAL A 495 4.08 -1.56 8.79
CA VAL A 495 4.57 -2.90 8.47
C VAL A 495 5.53 -2.81 7.28
N CYS A 496 6.73 -3.39 7.43
CA CYS A 496 7.73 -3.47 6.36
C CYS A 496 8.36 -4.89 6.33
N ASN A 497 9.25 -5.11 5.37
CA ASN A 497 10.00 -6.35 5.23
C ASN A 497 11.48 -6.04 4.96
N PHE A 498 12.11 -5.30 5.88
CA PHE A 498 13.48 -4.82 5.75
C PHE A 498 14.54 -5.91 5.99
N THR A 499 15.75 -5.62 5.54
CA THR A 499 16.92 -6.46 5.78
C THR A 499 17.07 -6.74 7.29
N THR A 500 17.06 -8.02 7.68
CA THR A 500 17.18 -8.44 9.08
C THR A 500 18.59 -8.26 9.63
N PRO A 501 18.73 -8.04 10.95
CA PRO A 501 20.05 -8.08 11.62
C PRO A 501 20.71 -9.46 11.45
N THR A 502 22.03 -9.51 11.36
CA THR A 502 22.79 -10.76 11.22
C THR A 502 24.00 -10.76 12.16
N GLY A 503 24.02 -11.65 13.15
CA GLY A 503 25.05 -11.69 14.16
C GLY A 503 25.16 -10.36 14.90
N ASP A 504 26.35 -9.75 14.90
CA ASP A 504 26.60 -8.44 15.53
C ASP A 504 26.32 -7.24 14.60
N THR A 505 25.86 -7.49 13.36
CA THR A 505 25.53 -6.43 12.42
C THR A 505 24.06 -6.07 12.56
N PRO A 506 23.71 -4.78 12.85
CA PRO A 506 22.33 -4.34 12.92
C PRO A 506 21.67 -4.42 11.54
N SER A 507 20.35 -4.23 11.48
CA SER A 507 19.65 -4.04 10.20
C SER A 507 20.24 -2.81 9.50
N LEU A 508 20.84 -3.03 8.33
CA LEU A 508 21.41 -2.01 7.46
C LEU A 508 20.57 -1.90 6.21
N LEU A 509 19.86 -0.80 6.08
CA LEU A 509 18.93 -0.54 5.00
C LEU A 509 19.66 -0.11 3.71
N ASN A 510 19.11 -0.46 2.56
CA ASN A 510 19.45 0.22 1.31
C ASN A 510 18.67 1.53 1.19
N ILE A 511 18.86 2.28 0.12
CA ILE A 511 18.21 3.58 -0.09
C ILE A 511 16.70 3.41 -0.30
N ASP A 512 16.27 2.36 -0.99
CA ASP A 512 14.84 2.11 -1.25
C ASP A 512 14.13 1.71 0.06
N GLU A 513 14.74 0.84 0.89
CA GLU A 513 14.22 0.51 2.23
C GLU A 513 14.16 1.76 3.13
N THR A 514 15.16 2.66 3.01
CA THR A 514 15.18 3.94 3.75
C THR A 514 14.04 4.85 3.33
N ARG A 515 13.80 5.01 2.03
CA ARG A 515 12.65 5.77 1.51
C ARG A 515 11.33 5.14 1.91
N THR A 516 11.22 3.81 1.81
CA THR A 516 10.02 3.06 2.23
C THR A 516 9.66 3.32 3.70
N LEU A 517 10.67 3.38 4.61
CA LEU A 517 10.42 3.71 6.02
C LEU A 517 9.79 5.11 6.14
N PHE A 518 10.33 6.11 5.45
CA PHE A 518 9.77 7.47 5.46
C PHE A 518 8.38 7.52 4.82
N HIS A 519 8.15 6.76 3.76
CA HIS A 519 6.87 6.63 3.08
C HIS A 519 5.78 6.11 4.04
N GLU A 520 5.98 4.93 4.62
CA GLU A 520 5.01 4.35 5.55
C GLU A 520 4.81 5.20 6.79
N PHE A 521 5.88 5.85 7.25
CA PHE A 521 5.80 6.82 8.33
C PHE A 521 4.98 8.06 7.94
N GLY A 522 4.99 8.46 6.66
CA GLY A 522 4.14 9.53 6.14
C GLY A 522 2.66 9.20 6.23
N HIS A 523 2.26 7.97 5.87
CA HIS A 523 0.90 7.50 6.11
C HIS A 523 0.55 7.48 7.60
N ALA A 524 1.50 7.04 8.45
CA ALA A 524 1.28 7.07 9.90
C ALA A 524 1.07 8.49 10.42
N THR A 525 1.84 9.49 9.94
CA THR A 525 1.64 10.90 10.34
C THR A 525 0.26 11.42 9.96
N HIS A 526 -0.28 11.00 8.81
CA HIS A 526 -1.64 11.33 8.39
C HIS A 526 -2.69 10.70 9.33
N GLY A 527 -2.44 9.46 9.77
CA GLY A 527 -3.32 8.76 10.70
C GLY A 527 -3.33 9.38 12.09
N PHE A 528 -2.17 9.60 12.72
CA PHE A 528 -2.13 10.04 14.12
C PHE A 528 -2.26 11.56 14.32
N LEU A 529 -2.17 12.37 13.25
CA LEU A 529 -2.40 13.82 13.34
C LEU A 529 -3.82 14.24 13.02
N THR A 530 -4.68 13.31 12.59
CA THR A 530 -6.07 13.63 12.24
C THR A 530 -6.80 14.30 13.42
N LYS A 531 -7.62 15.31 13.11
CA LYS A 531 -8.54 15.94 14.05
C LYS A 531 -10.00 15.80 13.63
N CYS A 532 -10.25 14.85 12.71
CA CYS A 532 -11.61 14.54 12.30
C CYS A 532 -12.40 13.89 13.45
N HIS A 533 -13.67 14.25 13.55
CA HIS A 533 -14.57 13.65 14.54
C HIS A 533 -15.11 12.30 14.06
N TYR A 534 -15.26 12.14 12.75
CA TYR A 534 -15.91 10.99 12.12
C TYR A 534 -14.88 10.02 11.49
N PRO A 535 -14.95 8.71 11.81
CA PRO A 535 -14.09 7.70 11.20
C PRO A 535 -14.13 7.72 9.67
N MET A 536 -15.31 7.97 9.07
CA MET A 536 -15.52 8.01 7.62
C MET A 536 -14.58 8.97 6.88
N VAL A 537 -14.02 9.95 7.56
CA VAL A 537 -13.13 10.99 7.01
C VAL A 537 -11.82 11.12 7.78
N SER A 538 -11.55 10.25 8.75
CA SER A 538 -10.37 10.29 9.60
C SER A 538 -9.11 9.85 8.86
N GLY A 539 -8.00 10.50 9.10
CA GLY A 539 -6.66 10.10 8.65
C GLY A 539 -6.59 9.78 7.17
N THR A 540 -6.25 8.54 6.83
CA THR A 540 -6.06 8.07 5.45
C THR A 540 -7.37 7.77 4.70
N ASN A 541 -8.56 8.04 5.30
CA ASN A 541 -9.87 7.87 4.64
C ASN A 541 -10.19 9.00 3.63
N VAL A 542 -9.28 9.24 2.71
CA VAL A 542 -9.27 10.28 1.68
C VAL A 542 -9.44 9.68 0.27
N ALA A 543 -9.48 10.53 -0.75
CA ALA A 543 -9.45 10.06 -2.14
C ALA A 543 -8.14 9.31 -2.45
N ARG A 544 -8.21 8.24 -3.26
CA ARG A 544 -7.06 7.39 -3.56
C ARG A 544 -5.91 8.15 -4.21
N ASP A 545 -6.20 9.11 -5.06
CA ASP A 545 -5.20 9.96 -5.73
C ASP A 545 -4.69 11.13 -4.86
N PHE A 546 -5.07 11.14 -3.56
CA PHE A 546 -4.55 12.06 -2.55
C PHE A 546 -3.82 11.32 -1.42
N VAL A 547 -4.15 10.06 -1.16
CA VAL A 547 -3.67 9.31 0.00
C VAL A 547 -2.15 9.19 0.05
N GLU A 548 -1.48 9.19 -1.12
CA GLU A 548 -0.03 9.07 -1.23
C GLU A 548 0.71 10.42 -1.04
N LEU A 549 0.01 11.56 -1.00
CA LEU A 549 0.70 12.84 -0.80
C LEU A 549 1.48 12.91 0.53
N PRO A 550 0.92 12.54 1.70
CA PRO A 550 1.67 12.57 2.95
C PRO A 550 2.83 11.58 3.01
N SER A 551 2.70 10.41 2.36
CA SER A 551 3.74 9.39 2.33
C SER A 551 4.90 9.79 1.40
N GLN A 552 4.60 10.12 0.15
CA GLN A 552 5.61 10.48 -0.85
C GLN A 552 6.35 11.78 -0.50
N VAL A 553 5.67 12.78 0.06
CA VAL A 553 6.35 14.02 0.45
C VAL A 553 7.43 13.79 1.51
N LEU A 554 7.22 12.85 2.45
CA LEU A 554 8.23 12.54 3.47
C LEU A 554 9.46 11.81 2.93
N GLU A 555 9.34 11.08 1.81
CA GLU A 555 10.47 10.42 1.15
C GLU A 555 11.57 11.39 0.72
N HIS A 556 11.21 12.63 0.39
CA HIS A 556 12.20 13.65 0.01
C HIS A 556 13.21 13.91 1.12
N TRP A 557 12.75 13.96 2.38
CA TRP A 557 13.65 14.21 3.52
C TRP A 557 14.59 13.02 3.81
N ALA A 558 14.22 11.80 3.39
CA ALA A 558 15.08 10.64 3.58
C ALA A 558 16.45 10.81 2.89
N VAL A 559 16.48 11.46 1.74
CA VAL A 559 17.69 11.62 0.92
C VAL A 559 18.17 13.08 0.80
N GLU A 560 17.55 13.99 1.54
CA GLU A 560 17.97 15.39 1.56
C GLU A 560 19.32 15.52 2.31
N PRO A 561 20.36 16.12 1.71
CA PRO A 561 21.70 16.17 2.30
C PRO A 561 21.75 16.73 3.73
N GLU A 562 20.99 17.81 3.99
CA GLU A 562 20.96 18.44 5.33
C GLU A 562 20.33 17.51 6.37
N VAL A 563 19.40 16.67 5.97
CA VAL A 563 18.70 15.71 6.83
C VAL A 563 19.54 14.46 7.01
N MET A 564 20.12 13.90 5.94
CA MET A 564 21.03 12.75 6.04
C MET A 564 22.18 12.99 7.01
N LYS A 565 22.77 14.20 7.01
CA LYS A 565 23.84 14.56 7.95
C LYS A 565 23.40 14.52 9.43
N GLN A 566 22.11 14.50 9.72
CA GLN A 566 21.59 14.46 11.07
C GLN A 566 21.23 13.05 11.54
N TYR A 567 21.14 12.05 10.61
CA TYR A 567 20.79 10.69 11.00
C TYR A 567 21.68 9.59 10.39
N ALA A 568 22.29 9.83 9.22
CA ALA A 568 23.07 8.81 8.53
C ALA A 568 24.49 8.72 9.11
N PHE A 569 24.63 7.96 10.20
CA PHE A 569 25.89 7.71 10.89
C PHE A 569 26.35 6.27 10.68
N HIS A 570 27.63 6.10 10.40
CA HIS A 570 28.22 4.77 10.24
C HIS A 570 28.05 3.94 11.53
N TYR A 571 27.43 2.77 11.44
CA TYR A 571 27.00 1.96 12.59
C TYR A 571 28.11 1.52 13.52
N GLN A 572 29.38 1.40 13.04
CA GLN A 572 30.54 1.02 13.85
C GLN A 572 31.35 2.21 14.33
N THR A 573 31.59 3.23 13.46
CA THR A 573 32.50 4.34 13.79
C THR A 573 31.76 5.55 14.35
N GLY A 574 30.45 5.68 14.11
CA GLY A 574 29.65 6.86 14.44
C GLY A 574 29.94 8.08 13.55
N GLU A 575 30.76 7.93 12.52
CA GLU A 575 31.04 9.01 11.57
C GLU A 575 29.83 9.31 10.71
N VAL A 576 29.59 10.61 10.45
CA VAL A 576 28.52 11.06 9.55
C VAL A 576 28.84 10.67 8.09
N ILE A 577 27.82 10.40 7.29
CA ILE A 577 27.97 10.12 5.87
C ILE A 577 28.79 11.21 5.16
N PRO A 578 29.85 10.85 4.39
CA PRO A 578 30.70 11.83 3.71
C PRO A 578 29.95 12.57 2.59
N ASP A 579 30.29 13.86 2.40
CA ASP A 579 29.75 14.67 1.30
C ASP A 579 30.01 14.03 -0.09
N SER A 580 31.12 13.30 -0.24
CA SER A 580 31.44 12.58 -1.47
C SER A 580 30.47 11.46 -1.79
N LEU A 581 29.95 10.73 -0.79
CA LEU A 581 28.93 9.72 -0.98
C LEU A 581 27.56 10.35 -1.28
N ILE A 582 27.21 11.42 -0.57
CA ILE A 582 25.99 12.19 -0.85
C ILE A 582 26.00 12.70 -2.30
N ALA A 583 27.11 13.27 -2.75
CA ALA A 583 27.25 13.75 -4.14
C ALA A 583 27.12 12.62 -5.17
N LYS A 584 27.69 11.43 -4.90
CA LYS A 584 27.51 10.25 -5.75
C LYS A 584 26.03 9.83 -5.83
N MET A 585 25.32 9.81 -4.70
CA MET A 585 23.89 9.50 -4.64
C MET A 585 23.06 10.49 -5.45
N GLN A 586 23.30 11.80 -5.27
CA GLN A 586 22.58 12.84 -6.01
C GLN A 586 22.83 12.75 -7.52
N ASN A 587 24.08 12.52 -7.93
CA ASN A 587 24.44 12.38 -9.35
C ASN A 587 23.80 11.12 -9.99
N ALA A 588 23.63 10.06 -9.23
CA ALA A 588 22.98 8.83 -9.69
C ALA A 588 21.43 8.90 -9.64
N GLY A 589 20.86 9.87 -8.93
CA GLY A 589 19.42 9.91 -8.62
C GLY A 589 18.50 9.97 -9.84
N ASN A 590 18.96 10.58 -10.94
CA ASN A 590 18.20 10.70 -12.18
C ASN A 590 18.66 9.73 -13.27
N PHE A 591 19.51 8.75 -12.91
CA PHE A 591 19.95 7.73 -13.85
C PHE A 591 18.78 6.79 -14.19
N ASN A 592 18.59 6.48 -15.46
CA ASN A 592 17.53 5.61 -15.97
C ASN A 592 16.08 6.14 -15.72
N SER A 593 15.93 7.41 -15.35
CA SER A 593 14.62 8.02 -15.05
C SER A 593 13.68 8.05 -16.25
N GLY A 594 14.21 8.12 -17.46
CA GLY A 594 13.44 8.00 -18.70
C GLY A 594 12.76 6.66 -18.82
N PHE A 595 13.50 5.57 -18.60
CA PHE A 595 12.96 4.21 -18.60
C PHE A 595 11.89 4.03 -17.51
N GLU A 596 12.23 4.34 -16.26
CA GLU A 596 11.34 4.11 -15.11
C GLU A 596 10.03 4.88 -15.25
N THR A 597 10.11 6.15 -15.67
CA THR A 597 8.92 6.97 -15.89
C THR A 597 8.11 6.46 -17.08
N THR A 598 8.78 6.09 -18.17
CA THR A 598 8.09 5.58 -19.37
C THR A 598 7.33 4.27 -19.10
N GLU A 599 7.94 3.29 -18.42
CA GLU A 599 7.26 2.02 -18.14
C GLU A 599 6.06 2.21 -17.18
N LEU A 600 6.16 3.14 -16.21
CA LEU A 600 5.12 3.46 -15.24
C LEU A 600 3.94 4.18 -15.90
N VAL A 601 4.22 5.25 -16.66
CA VAL A 601 3.18 6.03 -17.37
C VAL A 601 2.49 5.17 -18.43
N ALA A 602 3.24 4.33 -19.17
CA ALA A 602 2.66 3.43 -20.16
C ALA A 602 1.64 2.48 -19.53
N ALA A 603 1.94 1.92 -18.35
CA ALA A 603 1.01 1.04 -17.62
C ALA A 603 -0.24 1.81 -17.16
N ALA A 604 -0.11 3.05 -16.68
CA ALA A 604 -1.23 3.90 -16.28
C ALA A 604 -2.10 4.29 -17.49
N LEU A 605 -1.50 4.60 -18.63
CA LEU A 605 -2.23 4.86 -19.89
C LEU A 605 -2.98 3.61 -20.37
N LEU A 606 -2.37 2.42 -20.29
CA LEU A 606 -3.03 1.16 -20.65
C LEU A 606 -4.27 0.92 -19.78
N ASP A 607 -4.19 1.18 -18.47
CA ASP A 607 -5.31 1.06 -17.53
C ASP A 607 -6.47 2.00 -17.92
N ILE A 608 -6.19 3.29 -18.13
CA ILE A 608 -7.22 4.26 -18.50
C ILE A 608 -7.82 3.93 -19.86
N GLU A 609 -6.99 3.68 -20.88
CA GLU A 609 -7.41 3.42 -22.26
C GLU A 609 -8.38 2.20 -22.35
N CYS A 610 -8.08 1.11 -21.63
CA CYS A 610 -8.95 -0.05 -21.69
C CYS A 610 -10.30 0.17 -20.98
N HIS A 611 -10.38 1.09 -20.01
CA HIS A 611 -11.61 1.38 -19.27
C HIS A 611 -12.41 2.57 -19.84
N MET A 612 -11.86 3.31 -20.81
CA MET A 612 -12.56 4.34 -21.57
C MET A 612 -13.37 3.77 -22.76
N LEU A 613 -13.27 2.48 -23.03
CA LEU A 613 -14.03 1.84 -24.10
C LEU A 613 -15.51 1.77 -23.74
N THR A 614 -16.37 1.98 -24.77
CA THR A 614 -17.85 1.93 -24.65
C THR A 614 -18.46 0.58 -25.06
N ASN A 615 -17.64 -0.32 -25.60
CA ASN A 615 -17.96 -1.73 -25.87
C ASN A 615 -16.68 -2.57 -25.97
N TYR A 616 -16.83 -3.89 -25.86
CA TYR A 616 -15.72 -4.86 -25.91
C TYR A 616 -16.00 -6.00 -26.90
N ASP A 617 -16.89 -5.81 -27.89
CA ASP A 617 -17.31 -6.88 -28.81
C ASP A 617 -16.10 -7.52 -29.51
N ASP A 618 -15.23 -6.68 -30.09
CA ASP A 618 -14.03 -7.10 -30.83
C ASP A 618 -12.74 -6.98 -29.97
N PHE A 619 -12.86 -6.88 -28.66
CA PHE A 619 -11.70 -6.71 -27.79
C PHE A 619 -10.85 -7.99 -27.73
N GLU A 620 -9.56 -7.83 -28.01
CA GLU A 620 -8.52 -8.83 -27.84
C GLU A 620 -7.33 -8.15 -27.15
N ALA A 621 -6.89 -8.72 -26.02
CA ALA A 621 -5.93 -8.07 -25.12
C ALA A 621 -4.60 -7.72 -25.80
N GLY A 622 -4.01 -8.65 -26.58
CA GLY A 622 -2.74 -8.41 -27.26
C GLY A 622 -2.83 -7.40 -28.40
N ALA A 623 -3.93 -7.42 -29.16
CA ALA A 623 -4.18 -6.43 -30.22
C ALA A 623 -4.41 -5.03 -29.61
N PHE A 624 -5.11 -4.96 -28.49
CA PHE A 624 -5.34 -3.71 -27.77
C PHE A 624 -4.05 -3.12 -27.22
N GLU A 625 -3.21 -3.92 -26.53
CA GLU A 625 -1.89 -3.49 -26.08
C GLU A 625 -1.03 -2.94 -27.22
N LYS A 626 -1.03 -3.63 -28.37
CA LYS A 626 -0.32 -3.17 -29.56
C LYS A 626 -0.85 -1.82 -30.05
N ALA A 627 -2.16 -1.64 -30.12
CA ALA A 627 -2.77 -0.39 -30.55
C ALA A 627 -2.42 0.77 -29.60
N VAL A 628 -2.43 0.53 -28.27
CA VAL A 628 -1.99 1.52 -27.28
C VAL A 628 -0.51 1.83 -27.45
N THR A 629 0.36 0.82 -27.60
CA THR A 629 1.80 0.99 -27.86
C THR A 629 2.06 1.91 -29.06
N GLU A 630 1.37 1.66 -30.17
CA GLU A 630 1.48 2.48 -31.38
C GLU A 630 0.94 3.90 -31.17
N LYS A 631 -0.20 4.04 -30.46
CA LYS A 631 -0.83 5.33 -30.17
C LYS A 631 0.08 6.25 -29.35
N ILE A 632 0.70 5.72 -28.27
CA ILE A 632 1.57 6.52 -27.40
C ILE A 632 3.01 6.60 -27.91
N GLY A 633 3.40 5.83 -28.90
CA GLY A 633 4.77 5.79 -29.45
C GLY A 633 5.79 5.17 -28.51
N LEU A 634 5.38 4.16 -27.71
CA LEU A 634 6.27 3.40 -26.83
C LEU A 634 7.32 2.65 -27.66
N ILE A 635 8.58 2.75 -27.24
CA ILE A 635 9.69 2.09 -27.95
C ILE A 635 9.76 0.59 -27.61
N PRO A 636 10.20 -0.25 -28.55
CA PRO A 636 10.18 -1.72 -28.39
C PRO A 636 11.13 -2.26 -27.31
N GLU A 637 12.10 -1.47 -26.89
CA GLU A 637 13.05 -1.81 -25.83
C GLU A 637 12.43 -1.70 -24.42
N ILE A 638 11.32 -0.97 -24.29
CA ILE A 638 10.61 -0.77 -23.01
C ILE A 638 9.22 -1.40 -23.10
N PRO A 639 8.98 -2.54 -22.44
CA PRO A 639 7.63 -3.09 -22.33
C PRO A 639 6.80 -2.27 -21.35
N PHE A 640 5.47 -2.46 -21.37
CA PHE A 640 4.64 -2.03 -20.24
C PHE A 640 5.18 -2.64 -18.94
N ARG A 641 5.27 -1.86 -17.87
CA ARG A 641 5.64 -2.33 -16.52
C ARG A 641 4.84 -3.56 -16.12
N TYR A 642 3.54 -3.52 -16.45
CA TYR A 642 2.62 -4.65 -16.37
C TYR A 642 1.89 -4.78 -17.70
N ARG A 643 1.98 -5.92 -18.36
CA ARG A 643 1.11 -6.24 -19.49
C ARG A 643 -0.27 -6.63 -18.94
N SER A 644 -1.32 -6.44 -19.73
CA SER A 644 -2.71 -6.71 -19.31
C SER A 644 -2.88 -8.10 -18.70
N THR A 645 -2.16 -9.11 -19.18
CA THR A 645 -2.32 -10.51 -18.76
C THR A 645 -1.78 -10.83 -17.36
N TYR A 646 -0.97 -9.96 -16.75
CA TYR A 646 -0.49 -10.07 -15.37
C TYR A 646 -0.55 -8.74 -14.60
N PHE A 647 -1.41 -7.82 -15.02
CA PHE A 647 -1.61 -6.54 -14.36
C PHE A 647 -2.54 -6.69 -13.15
N ASN A 648 -2.06 -7.36 -12.11
CA ASN A 648 -2.82 -7.67 -10.91
C ASN A 648 -3.43 -6.44 -10.24
N HIS A 649 -2.72 -5.30 -10.17
CA HIS A 649 -3.26 -4.05 -9.63
C HIS A 649 -4.62 -3.72 -10.24
N VAL A 650 -4.73 -3.80 -11.55
CA VAL A 650 -5.93 -3.41 -12.30
C VAL A 650 -6.98 -4.51 -12.36
N PHE A 651 -6.58 -5.76 -12.61
CA PHE A 651 -7.53 -6.84 -12.89
C PHE A 651 -7.84 -7.73 -11.69
N SER A 652 -7.09 -7.62 -10.57
CA SER A 652 -7.29 -8.40 -9.34
C SER A 652 -7.24 -7.54 -8.07
N GLY A 653 -6.50 -6.44 -8.06
CA GLY A 653 -6.12 -5.69 -6.85
C GLY A 653 -6.92 -4.41 -6.56
N GLY A 654 -8.01 -4.11 -7.25
CA GLY A 654 -8.85 -2.94 -6.93
C GLY A 654 -8.32 -1.58 -7.44
N TYR A 655 -7.26 -1.55 -8.27
CA TYR A 655 -6.71 -0.34 -8.89
C TYR A 655 -7.25 -0.08 -10.31
N ALA A 656 -8.43 -0.61 -10.64
CA ALA A 656 -9.04 -0.33 -11.95
C ALA A 656 -9.26 1.17 -12.14
N VAL A 657 -8.76 1.74 -13.22
CA VAL A 657 -8.70 3.20 -13.48
C VAL A 657 -7.99 3.95 -12.34
N GLY A 658 -7.10 3.29 -11.63
CA GLY A 658 -6.46 3.82 -10.41
C GLY A 658 -4.94 3.82 -10.45
N TYR A 659 -4.32 3.26 -11.49
CA TYR A 659 -2.86 3.16 -11.54
C TYR A 659 -2.19 4.54 -11.75
N TYR A 660 -2.89 5.51 -12.31
CA TYR A 660 -2.43 6.90 -12.46
C TYR A 660 -2.21 7.60 -11.11
N SER A 661 -2.82 7.12 -10.02
CA SER A 661 -2.81 7.77 -8.70
C SER A 661 -1.40 7.97 -8.14
N TYR A 662 -0.47 7.05 -8.43
CA TYR A 662 0.94 7.17 -8.03
C TYR A 662 1.59 8.42 -8.64
N LEU A 663 1.37 8.66 -9.93
CA LEU A 663 1.92 9.83 -10.63
C LEU A 663 1.16 11.12 -10.30
N TRP A 664 -0.15 11.01 -10.05
CA TRP A 664 -0.95 12.15 -9.60
C TRP A 664 -0.46 12.67 -8.26
N ALA A 665 -0.29 11.76 -7.29
CA ALA A 665 0.20 12.11 -5.97
C ALA A 665 1.67 12.59 -6.00
N GLU A 666 2.51 12.03 -6.88
CA GLU A 666 3.90 12.48 -7.06
C GLU A 666 4.00 13.92 -7.60
N VAL A 667 3.04 14.35 -8.42
CA VAL A 667 2.96 15.78 -8.81
C VAL A 667 2.61 16.65 -7.61
N LEU A 668 1.71 16.20 -6.74
CA LEU A 668 1.35 16.92 -5.51
C LEU A 668 2.52 16.98 -4.53
N ASP A 669 3.20 15.86 -4.30
CA ASP A 669 4.28 15.78 -3.32
C ASP A 669 5.51 16.57 -3.73
N ALA A 670 5.92 16.47 -4.99
CA ALA A 670 7.08 17.20 -5.51
C ALA A 670 6.87 18.72 -5.45
N ASP A 671 5.68 19.21 -5.85
CA ASP A 671 5.34 20.63 -5.76
C ASP A 671 5.16 21.07 -4.29
N ALA A 672 4.65 20.20 -3.39
CA ALA A 672 4.59 20.49 -1.97
C ALA A 672 6.00 20.60 -1.35
N PHE A 673 6.93 19.71 -1.72
CA PHE A 673 8.32 19.77 -1.25
C PHE A 673 9.07 21.00 -1.83
N GLU A 674 8.74 21.41 -3.06
CA GLU A 674 9.32 22.61 -3.67
C GLU A 674 9.04 23.87 -2.82
N ALA A 675 7.90 23.96 -2.12
CA ALA A 675 7.63 25.06 -1.19
C ALA A 675 8.70 25.18 -0.08
N TYR A 676 9.19 24.04 0.42
CA TYR A 676 10.26 24.03 1.42
C TYR A 676 11.60 24.47 0.81
N LYS A 677 11.94 24.05 -0.40
CA LYS A 677 13.13 24.50 -1.12
C LYS A 677 13.07 25.99 -1.42
N GLU A 678 11.94 26.50 -1.90
CA GLU A 678 11.69 27.93 -2.15
C GLU A 678 11.89 28.78 -0.88
N SER A 679 11.59 28.21 0.30
CA SER A 679 11.82 28.90 1.57
C SER A 679 13.29 29.01 1.98
N GLY A 680 14.19 28.27 1.30
CA GLY A 680 15.61 28.18 1.64
C GLY A 680 15.92 27.34 2.89
N ASN A 681 14.95 26.62 3.44
CA ASN A 681 15.10 25.73 4.59
C ASN A 681 14.16 24.54 4.47
N VAL A 682 14.67 23.37 4.13
CA VAL A 682 13.87 22.15 3.97
C VAL A 682 13.25 21.63 5.28
N LEU A 683 13.74 22.09 6.43
CA LEU A 683 13.15 21.82 7.75
C LEU A 683 12.40 23.06 8.30
N ASN A 684 11.71 23.80 7.43
CA ASN A 684 10.96 24.99 7.78
C ASN A 684 9.72 24.63 8.64
N GLU A 685 9.81 24.94 9.93
CA GLU A 685 8.77 24.63 10.92
C GLU A 685 7.43 25.29 10.60
N ALA A 686 7.43 26.53 10.08
CA ALA A 686 6.18 27.24 9.78
C ALA A 686 5.43 26.57 8.62
N LEU A 687 6.15 26.12 7.57
CA LEU A 687 5.56 25.33 6.48
C LEU A 687 5.12 23.96 6.96
N GLY A 688 5.91 23.29 7.81
CA GLY A 688 5.53 22.01 8.42
C GLY A 688 4.24 22.11 9.22
N ARG A 689 4.10 23.14 10.08
CA ARG A 689 2.86 23.43 10.81
C ARG A 689 1.69 23.79 9.88
N SER A 690 1.97 24.44 8.75
CA SER A 690 0.95 24.72 7.72
C SER A 690 0.47 23.43 7.05
N PHE A 691 1.39 22.53 6.67
CA PHE A 691 1.04 21.24 6.07
C PHE A 691 0.27 20.37 7.06
N ARG A 692 0.72 20.30 8.33
CA ARG A 692 0.00 19.61 9.40
C ARG A 692 -1.46 20.10 9.50
N ARG A 693 -1.67 21.41 9.65
CA ARG A 693 -3.03 21.98 9.86
C ARG A 693 -3.93 21.89 8.64
N ASN A 694 -3.39 22.06 7.45
CA ASN A 694 -4.21 22.18 6.24
C ASN A 694 -4.39 20.84 5.50
N VAL A 695 -3.52 19.85 5.75
CA VAL A 695 -3.55 18.54 5.08
C VAL A 695 -3.76 17.43 6.09
N LEU A 696 -2.79 17.19 7.00
CA LEU A 696 -2.77 16.01 7.86
C LEU A 696 -3.90 15.99 8.87
N GLU A 697 -4.16 17.10 9.57
CA GLU A 697 -5.22 17.19 10.56
C GLU A 697 -6.63 17.11 9.97
N MET A 698 -6.76 17.42 8.68
CA MET A 698 -8.06 17.51 8.00
C MET A 698 -8.58 16.18 7.46
N GLY A 699 -7.71 15.17 7.28
CA GLY A 699 -8.12 13.91 6.68
C GLY A 699 -8.97 14.10 5.41
N GLY A 700 -10.10 13.43 5.32
CA GLY A 700 -11.06 13.53 4.21
C GLY A 700 -12.24 14.46 4.49
N SER A 701 -12.14 15.38 5.46
CA SER A 701 -13.24 16.28 5.86
C SER A 701 -13.51 17.44 4.89
N GLU A 702 -12.67 17.57 3.85
CA GLU A 702 -12.80 18.62 2.83
C GLU A 702 -12.33 18.06 1.47
N GLU A 703 -12.64 18.76 0.38
CA GLU A 703 -12.13 18.43 -0.94
C GLU A 703 -10.59 18.50 -0.96
N PRO A 704 -9.89 17.43 -1.40
CA PRO A 704 -8.43 17.36 -1.33
C PRO A 704 -7.69 18.51 -2.01
N MET A 705 -8.18 18.99 -3.16
CA MET A 705 -7.59 20.11 -3.88
C MET A 705 -7.67 21.43 -3.09
N GLU A 706 -8.73 21.62 -2.31
CA GLU A 706 -8.86 22.80 -1.44
C GLU A 706 -7.88 22.73 -0.27
N LEU A 707 -7.66 21.55 0.32
CA LEU A 707 -6.65 21.31 1.36
C LEU A 707 -5.25 21.64 0.82
N TYR A 708 -4.95 21.12 -0.36
CA TYR A 708 -3.68 21.37 -1.04
C TYR A 708 -3.44 22.86 -1.28
N LYS A 709 -4.44 23.57 -1.85
CA LYS A 709 -4.36 25.01 -2.12
C LYS A 709 -4.21 25.84 -0.85
N ARG A 710 -4.81 25.44 0.27
CA ARG A 710 -4.59 26.13 1.57
C ARG A 710 -3.15 26.04 2.04
N PHE A 711 -2.46 24.94 1.73
CA PHE A 711 -1.04 24.77 2.03
C PHE A 711 -0.16 25.47 1.01
N ARG A 712 -0.31 25.15 -0.29
CA ARG A 712 0.59 25.58 -1.36
C ARG A 712 0.30 26.99 -1.90
N GLY A 713 -0.95 27.46 -1.79
CA GLY A 713 -1.42 28.74 -2.34
C GLY A 713 -1.81 28.70 -3.82
N ALA A 714 -1.64 27.59 -4.50
CA ALA A 714 -1.91 27.41 -5.93
C ALA A 714 -2.32 25.95 -6.21
N GLU A 715 -2.76 25.66 -7.43
CA GLU A 715 -2.88 24.30 -7.96
C GLU A 715 -1.49 23.69 -8.17
N PRO A 716 -1.35 22.33 -8.06
CA PRO A 716 -0.07 21.68 -8.20
C PRO A 716 0.50 21.84 -9.61
N ASN A 717 1.84 22.00 -9.70
CA ASN A 717 2.55 22.13 -10.94
C ASN A 717 3.41 20.87 -11.18
N PRO A 718 3.26 20.14 -12.31
CA PRO A 718 4.07 18.97 -12.61
C PRO A 718 5.55 19.29 -12.86
N ASP A 719 5.93 20.55 -13.01
CA ASP A 719 7.32 20.95 -13.26
C ASP A 719 8.28 20.51 -12.14
N ALA A 720 7.86 20.60 -10.88
CA ALA A 720 8.67 20.16 -9.75
C ALA A 720 9.03 18.67 -9.85
N MET A 721 8.05 17.82 -10.14
CA MET A 721 8.25 16.38 -10.38
C MET A 721 9.14 16.12 -11.60
N LEU A 722 8.89 16.82 -12.71
CA LEU A 722 9.69 16.65 -13.93
C LEU A 722 11.16 17.05 -13.72
N HIS A 723 11.43 18.14 -12.98
CA HIS A 723 12.79 18.52 -12.58
C HIS A 723 13.42 17.49 -11.64
N GLY A 724 12.66 17.00 -10.63
CA GLY A 724 13.12 15.98 -9.70
C GLY A 724 13.55 14.70 -10.41
N ARG A 725 12.83 14.31 -11.44
CA ARG A 725 13.16 13.15 -12.29
C ARG A 725 14.18 13.44 -13.40
N GLY A 726 14.68 14.68 -13.52
CA GLY A 726 15.62 15.07 -14.58
C GLY A 726 15.03 15.00 -16.00
N LEU A 727 13.71 15.17 -16.11
CA LEU A 727 12.97 15.13 -17.38
C LEU A 727 12.75 16.54 -17.98
N LYS A 728 13.00 17.58 -17.18
CA LYS A 728 12.89 18.98 -17.59
C LYS A 728 14.08 19.80 -17.12
#